data_22acaaa90b49203142615246d570c09c
#
_entry.id   22acaaa90b49203142615246d570c09c
#
_cell.length_a   1.000
_cell.length_b   1.000
_cell.length_c   1.000
_cell.angle_alpha   90.00
_cell.angle_beta   90.00
_cell.angle_gamma   90.00
#
_symmetry.space_group_name_H-M   'P 1'
#
loop_
_entity.id
_entity.type
_entity.pdbx_description
1 polymer ?
#
loop_
_entity_poly.entity_id
_entity_poly.type
_entity_poly.pdbx_seq_one_letter_code
_entity_poly.pdbx_strand_id
1 'polypeptide(L)'
;KIKDNKVKYVEGINGPANEGRLCVKGRFGFDYIHHPHRLTKPLIRKEGAPKGLNVDPANPLTHFREASWEEALDRAAGGMRDLKAAHGGQAVAGFGSAKCTNEEAYLFQKLIRQGFGHNNVDHCTRLCHASSVAALMENVGSGAVTATFNQIENADVAIVIGANPTENHPVAATYFKQFTKRGGKLIIMDPRGTAMKRHATHMLQFRPGADVSMLNAIMHVIVEEGLYDQAYIEKFTENWEAEKAHLAAFAPEKMEAICGIPAETLRAVARDFAGAKAGMIFWGMGVSQHIHGTDNSRCLIALALMTGNVGKPGAGLHPLRGQNNVQGASDAGLIPMFLPDYQTVTSDDIRGKFSSVWGSGDWSAEKGLTVTEILDAVHHGDIKGMYILGENPAMSDPDVTHAREALASLEHLVVQDIFLTETANYADLILPAAAFYEKSGTVTNTNRQVQMGRPAVTPPGEAREDWAITVELAGRLGLGWRYASPADVFAEMKLTMKSLDNITWERLEAENAVTYPSLSPSDPGQAIVFADGFPRAEGRARFAPASVISPDETPDADYPMVVTTGRQLEHWHTGSMTRRATVLDAIEPEANCSLHPDTLKDLGVAPGGMVRLETRRGAIIMLARADRAVARDMVFVPFAYVEAAANVLTNPALDPYGKIPEFKFAAVRVTAA
;
A
#
# COMPACT_ATOMS: atom_id res chain seq x y z
N LYS A 1 21.58 11.85 14.33
CA LYS A 1 22.93 12.41 14.50
C LYS A 1 23.78 12.10 13.29
N ILE A 2 24.43 13.15 12.77
CA ILE A 2 25.25 13.09 11.57
C ILE A 2 26.69 13.46 11.93
N LYS A 3 27.63 12.77 11.32
CA LYS A 3 29.08 13.10 11.39
C LYS A 3 29.72 12.70 10.05
N ASP A 4 30.50 13.61 9.47
CA ASP A 4 31.23 13.39 8.21
C ASP A 4 30.27 12.89 7.06
N ASN A 5 29.15 13.58 6.88
CA ASN A 5 28.09 13.25 5.94
C ASN A 5 27.52 11.82 6.11
N LYS A 6 27.63 11.22 7.30
CA LYS A 6 27.09 9.89 7.61
C LYS A 6 26.14 9.96 8.79
N VAL A 7 24.98 9.36 8.64
CA VAL A 7 24.04 9.12 9.74
C VAL A 7 24.67 8.09 10.67
N LYS A 8 24.84 8.45 11.94
CA LYS A 8 25.44 7.57 12.95
C LYS A 8 24.40 6.86 13.81
N TYR A 9 23.30 7.52 14.09
CA TYR A 9 22.14 6.94 14.74
C TYR A 9 20.92 7.85 14.59
N VAL A 10 19.73 7.28 14.83
CA VAL A 10 18.44 7.96 14.74
C VAL A 10 17.76 7.95 16.11
N GLU A 11 17.16 9.08 16.49
CA GLU A 11 16.30 9.23 17.65
C GLU A 11 14.91 9.70 17.22
N GLY A 12 13.89 9.26 17.95
CA GLY A 12 12.54 9.76 17.75
C GLY A 12 12.43 11.18 18.29
N ILE A 13 11.90 12.09 17.49
CA ILE A 13 11.49 13.41 17.96
C ILE A 13 10.01 13.35 18.39
N ASN A 14 9.60 14.24 19.31
CA ASN A 14 8.22 14.33 19.76
C ASN A 14 7.36 14.99 18.67
N GLY A 15 7.15 14.26 17.58
CA GLY A 15 6.27 14.67 16.50
C GLY A 15 4.85 14.13 16.67
N PRO A 16 3.86 14.72 15.99
CA PRO A 16 2.44 14.38 16.17
C PRO A 16 2.09 12.94 15.72
N ALA A 17 2.91 12.34 14.86
CA ALA A 17 2.65 10.98 14.35
C ALA A 17 3.18 9.86 15.25
N ASN A 18 4.24 10.10 16.03
CA ASN A 18 4.97 9.04 16.74
C ASN A 18 5.27 9.36 18.22
N GLU A 19 5.13 10.61 18.67
CA GLU A 19 5.38 11.04 20.06
C GLU A 19 6.73 10.53 20.61
N GLY A 20 7.79 10.67 19.83
CA GLY A 20 9.14 10.21 20.19
C GLY A 20 9.41 8.72 20.04
N ARG A 21 8.41 7.91 19.62
CA ARG A 21 8.56 6.45 19.47
C ARG A 21 9.12 6.08 18.10
N LEU A 22 9.97 5.05 18.08
CA LEU A 22 10.47 4.42 16.86
C LEU A 22 10.31 2.91 16.96
N CYS A 23 9.97 2.26 15.84
CA CYS A 23 10.07 0.81 15.73
C CYS A 23 11.52 0.39 15.41
N VAL A 24 11.79 -0.91 15.43
CA VAL A 24 13.12 -1.46 15.14
C VAL A 24 13.66 -0.98 13.78
N LYS A 25 12.82 -0.92 12.75
CA LYS A 25 13.17 -0.41 11.41
C LYS A 25 13.54 1.08 11.44
N GLY A 26 12.77 1.91 12.12
CA GLY A 26 13.05 3.34 12.26
C GLY A 26 14.32 3.62 13.07
N ARG A 27 14.63 2.75 14.05
CA ARG A 27 15.81 2.90 14.90
C ARG A 27 17.10 2.40 14.24
N PHE A 28 17.07 1.29 13.54
CA PHE A 28 18.25 0.57 13.06
C PHE A 28 18.32 0.41 11.54
N GLY A 29 17.26 0.78 10.80
CA GLY A 29 17.20 0.60 9.36
C GLY A 29 17.82 1.75 8.55
N PHE A 30 18.41 2.77 9.16
CA PHE A 30 18.88 3.98 8.48
C PHE A 30 20.15 3.79 7.64
N ASP A 31 20.98 2.80 7.96
CA ASP A 31 22.33 2.65 7.39
C ASP A 31 22.33 2.11 5.94
N TYR A 32 21.18 1.64 5.43
CA TYR A 32 21.04 1.29 4.01
C TYR A 32 21.48 2.44 3.06
N ILE A 33 21.31 3.71 3.48
CA ILE A 33 21.70 4.85 2.65
C ILE A 33 23.22 4.94 2.41
N HIS A 34 23.99 4.28 3.29
CA HIS A 34 25.46 4.21 3.20
C HIS A 34 25.96 2.87 2.69
N HIS A 35 25.06 2.00 2.22
CA HIS A 35 25.43 0.67 1.69
C HIS A 35 26.29 0.82 0.43
N PRO A 36 27.36 0.02 0.25
CA PRO A 36 28.27 0.15 -0.89
C PRO A 36 27.60 -0.10 -2.25
N HIS A 37 26.46 -0.78 -2.29
CA HIS A 37 25.70 -0.99 -3.54
C HIS A 37 24.77 0.19 -3.91
N ARG A 38 24.89 1.35 -3.25
CA ARG A 38 24.16 2.55 -3.67
C ARG A 38 24.59 2.95 -5.08
N LEU A 39 23.59 3.24 -5.92
CA LEU A 39 23.83 3.78 -7.26
C LEU A 39 24.39 5.20 -7.14
N THR A 40 25.49 5.46 -7.87
CA THR A 40 26.22 6.73 -7.81
C THR A 40 26.31 7.44 -9.16
N LYS A 41 26.07 6.74 -10.26
CA LYS A 41 26.07 7.27 -11.62
C LYS A 41 24.96 6.64 -12.47
N PRO A 42 24.48 7.32 -13.50
CA PRO A 42 23.60 6.72 -14.48
C PRO A 42 24.25 5.51 -15.15
N LEU A 43 23.46 4.48 -15.38
CA LEU A 43 23.91 3.23 -16.01
C LEU A 43 23.08 2.96 -17.27
N ILE A 44 23.76 2.58 -18.36
CA ILE A 44 23.14 2.17 -19.62
C ILE A 44 23.51 0.72 -19.87
N ARG A 45 22.53 -0.12 -20.22
CA ARG A 45 22.76 -1.52 -20.57
C ARG A 45 23.69 -1.62 -21.77
N LYS A 46 24.67 -2.52 -21.69
CA LYS A 46 25.58 -2.83 -22.79
C LYS A 46 24.80 -3.54 -23.92
N GLU A 47 25.18 -3.28 -25.14
CA GLU A 47 24.60 -3.97 -26.29
C GLU A 47 24.79 -5.49 -26.17
N GLY A 48 23.72 -6.25 -26.41
CA GLY A 48 23.70 -7.70 -26.29
C GLY A 48 23.70 -8.25 -24.84
N ALA A 49 23.77 -7.41 -23.81
CA ALA A 49 23.67 -7.88 -22.44
C ALA A 49 22.21 -8.35 -22.12
N PRO A 50 22.02 -9.58 -21.62
CA PRO A 50 20.69 -10.13 -21.40
C PRO A 50 19.94 -9.39 -20.28
N LYS A 51 18.60 -9.33 -20.39
CA LYS A 51 17.69 -8.89 -19.32
C LYS A 51 17.33 -10.10 -18.46
N GLY A 52 17.55 -10.03 -17.15
CA GLY A 52 17.26 -11.12 -16.21
C GLY A 52 17.90 -10.90 -14.86
N LEU A 53 17.56 -11.74 -13.87
CA LEU A 53 18.11 -11.69 -12.50
C LEU A 53 19.55 -12.24 -12.41
N ASN A 54 20.44 -11.73 -13.22
CA ASN A 54 21.82 -12.22 -13.39
C ASN A 54 22.89 -11.14 -13.20
N VAL A 55 22.51 -9.95 -12.75
CA VAL A 55 23.44 -8.87 -12.49
C VAL A 55 23.81 -8.86 -11.01
N ASP A 56 25.09 -8.98 -10.70
CA ASP A 56 25.57 -8.79 -9.32
C ASP A 56 25.45 -7.31 -8.93
N PRO A 57 24.66 -6.97 -7.87
CA PRO A 57 24.56 -5.59 -7.38
C PRO A 57 25.90 -4.99 -6.92
N ALA A 58 26.89 -5.81 -6.56
CA ALA A 58 28.24 -5.37 -6.23
C ALA A 58 29.10 -5.05 -7.45
N ASN A 59 28.71 -5.57 -8.63
CA ASN A 59 29.43 -5.33 -9.89
C ASN A 59 28.46 -5.16 -11.08
N PRO A 60 27.68 -4.06 -11.10
CA PRO A 60 26.71 -3.82 -12.17
C PRO A 60 27.35 -3.65 -13.56
N LEU A 61 28.65 -3.32 -13.61
CA LEU A 61 29.37 -3.08 -14.86
C LEU A 61 29.61 -4.34 -15.71
N THR A 62 29.22 -5.50 -15.24
CA THR A 62 29.17 -6.72 -16.09
C THR A 62 28.14 -6.56 -17.22
N HIS A 63 26.98 -5.99 -16.94
CA HIS A 63 25.86 -5.81 -17.88
C HIS A 63 25.62 -4.36 -18.29
N PHE A 64 26.08 -3.40 -17.48
CA PHE A 64 25.90 -1.98 -17.71
C PHE A 64 27.23 -1.28 -17.95
N ARG A 65 27.16 -0.06 -18.47
CA ARG A 65 28.26 0.91 -18.46
C ARG A 65 27.80 2.19 -17.80
N GLU A 66 28.74 2.91 -17.19
CA GLU A 66 28.47 4.26 -16.70
C GLU A 66 28.21 5.22 -17.88
N ALA A 67 27.37 6.20 -17.62
CA ALA A 67 27.04 7.27 -18.56
C ALA A 67 27.00 8.62 -17.85
N SER A 68 27.11 9.70 -18.60
CA SER A 68 26.78 11.03 -18.09
C SER A 68 25.26 11.18 -17.91
N TRP A 69 24.85 12.13 -17.08
CA TRP A 69 23.45 12.47 -16.95
C TRP A 69 22.82 12.94 -18.26
N GLU A 70 23.56 13.72 -19.05
CA GLU A 70 23.09 14.19 -20.36
C GLU A 70 22.79 13.02 -21.29
N GLU A 71 23.74 12.12 -21.46
CA GLU A 71 23.57 10.92 -22.29
C GLU A 71 22.40 10.04 -21.81
N ALA A 72 22.33 9.80 -20.49
CA ALA A 72 21.31 8.93 -19.92
C ALA A 72 19.90 9.50 -20.08
N LEU A 73 19.71 10.78 -19.82
CA LEU A 73 18.41 11.44 -19.97
C LEU A 73 17.99 11.60 -21.43
N ASP A 74 18.96 11.90 -22.34
CA ASP A 74 18.68 11.97 -23.77
C ASP A 74 18.24 10.60 -24.31
N ARG A 75 18.89 9.54 -23.86
CA ARG A 75 18.54 8.17 -24.25
C ARG A 75 17.20 7.73 -23.63
N ALA A 76 16.94 8.06 -22.37
CA ALA A 76 15.66 7.78 -21.71
C ALA A 76 14.49 8.46 -22.46
N ALA A 77 14.59 9.76 -22.70
CA ALA A 77 13.57 10.50 -23.43
C ALA A 77 13.47 10.09 -24.91
N GLY A 78 14.62 9.80 -25.56
CA GLY A 78 14.68 9.36 -26.94
C GLY A 78 13.90 8.08 -27.16
N GLY A 79 14.18 7.03 -26.38
CA GLY A 79 13.49 5.74 -26.50
C GLY A 79 11.98 5.86 -26.28
N MET A 80 11.56 6.66 -25.29
CA MET A 80 10.13 6.91 -25.06
C MET A 80 9.47 7.68 -26.21
N ARG A 81 10.15 8.69 -26.80
CA ARG A 81 9.64 9.42 -27.98
C ARG A 81 9.52 8.53 -29.20
N ASP A 82 10.52 7.68 -29.44
CA ASP A 82 10.54 6.76 -30.58
C ASP A 82 9.37 5.76 -30.47
N LEU A 83 9.13 5.19 -29.30
CA LEU A 83 7.98 4.32 -29.05
C LEU A 83 6.64 5.07 -29.23
N LYS A 84 6.53 6.29 -28.70
CA LYS A 84 5.34 7.14 -28.91
C LYS A 84 5.11 7.43 -30.40
N ALA A 85 6.16 7.72 -31.16
CA ALA A 85 6.06 8.01 -32.59
C ALA A 85 5.68 6.78 -33.42
N ALA A 86 6.20 5.60 -33.07
CA ALA A 86 5.97 4.35 -33.79
C ALA A 86 4.62 3.68 -33.45
N HIS A 87 4.17 3.77 -32.17
CA HIS A 87 3.08 2.95 -31.65
C HIS A 87 1.97 3.79 -30.94
N GLY A 88 2.14 5.11 -30.89
CA GLY A 88 1.25 5.98 -30.11
C GLY A 88 1.65 6.10 -28.64
N GLY A 89 1.10 7.12 -27.96
CA GLY A 89 1.46 7.39 -26.57
C GLY A 89 1.15 6.24 -25.61
N GLN A 90 0.09 5.48 -25.87
CA GLN A 90 -0.34 4.36 -25.01
C GLN A 90 0.67 3.20 -24.93
N ALA A 91 1.64 3.16 -25.83
CA ALA A 91 2.73 2.18 -25.80
C ALA A 91 3.76 2.42 -24.68
N VAL A 92 3.67 3.53 -23.95
CA VAL A 92 4.56 3.88 -22.83
C VAL A 92 3.74 4.06 -21.55
N ALA A 93 4.09 3.39 -20.47
CA ALA A 93 3.41 3.48 -19.19
C ALA A 93 4.35 3.89 -18.04
N GLY A 94 3.78 4.35 -16.93
CA GLY A 94 4.50 4.72 -15.72
C GLY A 94 4.09 3.91 -14.49
N PHE A 95 5.08 3.52 -13.68
CA PHE A 95 4.85 2.92 -12.37
C PHE A 95 5.65 3.69 -11.32
N GLY A 96 4.94 4.44 -10.47
CA GLY A 96 5.53 5.27 -9.43
C GLY A 96 5.38 4.70 -8.03
N SER A 97 5.99 5.36 -7.05
CA SER A 97 6.16 4.84 -5.70
C SER A 97 5.54 5.71 -4.60
N ALA A 98 5.02 5.04 -3.59
CA ALA A 98 4.71 5.66 -2.30
C ALA A 98 5.96 5.91 -1.41
N LYS A 99 7.15 5.70 -1.93
CA LYS A 99 8.42 6.14 -1.33
C LYS A 99 8.82 7.54 -1.76
N CYS A 100 8.24 8.02 -2.86
CA CYS A 100 8.42 9.37 -3.36
C CYS A 100 7.74 10.39 -2.45
N THR A 101 8.12 11.66 -2.59
CA THR A 101 7.42 12.78 -1.96
C THR A 101 6.09 13.06 -2.70
N ASN A 102 5.26 13.91 -2.14
CA ASN A 102 4.02 14.35 -2.79
C ASN A 102 4.33 15.03 -4.13
N GLU A 103 5.35 15.88 -4.14
CA GLU A 103 5.82 16.63 -5.32
C GLU A 103 6.31 15.70 -6.42
N GLU A 104 7.10 14.69 -6.05
CA GLU A 104 7.61 13.69 -6.99
C GLU A 104 6.49 12.83 -7.58
N ALA A 105 5.54 12.39 -6.76
CA ALA A 105 4.36 11.66 -7.22
C ALA A 105 3.48 12.50 -8.16
N TYR A 106 3.30 13.78 -7.82
CA TYR A 106 2.56 14.74 -8.65
C TYR A 106 3.24 14.95 -10.01
N LEU A 107 4.55 15.17 -10.04
CA LEU A 107 5.29 15.36 -11.28
C LEU A 107 5.30 14.09 -12.14
N PHE A 108 5.44 12.93 -11.53
CA PHE A 108 5.50 11.67 -12.25
C PHE A 108 4.20 11.37 -13.01
N GLN A 109 3.05 11.50 -12.35
CA GLN A 109 1.75 11.31 -13.02
C GLN A 109 1.49 12.40 -14.09
N LYS A 110 1.92 13.64 -13.83
CA LYS A 110 1.82 14.75 -14.79
C LYS A 110 2.68 14.46 -16.03
N LEU A 111 3.90 13.90 -15.84
CA LEU A 111 4.79 13.53 -16.93
C LEU A 111 4.14 12.53 -17.89
N ILE A 112 3.55 11.46 -17.36
CA ILE A 112 2.92 10.43 -18.19
C ILE A 112 1.72 11.00 -18.94
N ARG A 113 0.87 11.77 -18.27
CA ARG A 113 -0.33 12.34 -18.87
C ARG A 113 -0.01 13.38 -19.95
N GLN A 114 0.85 14.34 -19.67
CA GLN A 114 1.23 15.36 -20.65
C GLN A 114 2.19 14.82 -21.73
N GLY A 115 3.15 13.98 -21.33
CA GLY A 115 4.17 13.46 -22.23
C GLY A 115 3.61 12.47 -23.25
N PHE A 116 2.64 11.65 -22.84
CA PHE A 116 2.14 10.54 -23.67
C PHE A 116 0.64 10.62 -23.98
N GLY A 117 -0.11 11.54 -23.37
CA GLY A 117 -1.51 11.82 -23.71
C GLY A 117 -2.52 10.81 -23.18
N HIS A 118 -2.18 10.03 -22.13
CA HIS A 118 -3.08 9.03 -21.55
C HIS A 118 -2.87 8.89 -20.04
N ASN A 119 -3.64 7.98 -19.39
CA ASN A 119 -3.66 7.79 -17.95
C ASN A 119 -3.05 6.46 -17.47
N ASN A 120 -2.21 5.77 -18.26
CA ASN A 120 -1.53 4.53 -17.87
C ASN A 120 -0.38 4.83 -16.90
N VAL A 121 -0.74 5.27 -15.71
CA VAL A 121 0.18 5.56 -14.61
C VAL A 121 -0.47 5.16 -13.30
N ASP A 122 0.19 4.33 -12.51
CA ASP A 122 -0.30 3.83 -11.23
C ASP A 122 0.85 3.75 -10.23
N HIS A 123 0.55 3.38 -8.99
CA HIS A 123 1.57 3.19 -7.95
C HIS A 123 1.23 2.03 -7.02
N CYS A 124 2.13 1.73 -6.09
CA CYS A 124 2.02 0.58 -5.19
C CYS A 124 0.75 0.52 -4.31
N THR A 125 -0.07 1.58 -4.25
CA THR A 125 -1.41 1.49 -3.64
C THR A 125 -2.26 0.43 -4.32
N ARG A 126 -2.05 0.19 -5.63
CA ARG A 126 -2.74 -0.88 -6.36
C ARG A 126 -2.52 -2.25 -5.74
N LEU A 127 -1.33 -2.52 -5.27
CA LEU A 127 -0.94 -3.76 -4.61
C LEU A 127 -1.19 -3.73 -3.09
N CYS A 128 -1.71 -2.62 -2.55
CA CYS A 128 -1.78 -2.36 -1.11
C CYS A 128 -3.22 -2.16 -0.63
N HIS A 129 -3.82 -1.00 -0.85
CA HIS A 129 -5.13 -0.59 -0.33
C HIS A 129 -6.13 -0.19 -1.42
N ALA A 130 -5.92 -0.60 -2.67
CA ALA A 130 -6.80 -0.19 -3.77
C ALA A 130 -8.26 -0.58 -3.53
N SER A 131 -8.53 -1.78 -3.02
CA SER A 131 -9.87 -2.23 -2.65
C SER A 131 -10.47 -1.39 -1.50
N SER A 132 -9.65 -1.04 -0.48
CA SER A 132 -10.09 -0.15 0.59
C SER A 132 -10.43 1.24 0.07
N VAL A 133 -9.61 1.80 -0.83
CA VAL A 133 -9.88 3.10 -1.46
C VAL A 133 -11.14 3.03 -2.31
N ALA A 134 -11.34 1.98 -3.10
CA ALA A 134 -12.54 1.78 -3.91
C ALA A 134 -13.80 1.77 -3.04
N ALA A 135 -13.82 0.98 -1.97
CA ALA A 135 -14.95 0.92 -1.04
C ALA A 135 -15.19 2.26 -0.32
N LEU A 136 -14.14 2.91 0.18
CA LEU A 136 -14.26 4.20 0.86
C LEU A 136 -14.78 5.29 -0.08
N MET A 137 -14.27 5.38 -1.31
CA MET A 137 -14.78 6.34 -2.31
C MET A 137 -16.26 6.08 -2.66
N GLU A 138 -16.64 4.82 -2.82
CA GLU A 138 -18.02 4.43 -3.10
C GLU A 138 -18.97 4.75 -1.95
N ASN A 139 -18.60 4.39 -0.72
CA ASN A 139 -19.50 4.45 0.43
C ASN A 139 -19.48 5.81 1.14
N VAL A 140 -18.31 6.44 1.31
CA VAL A 140 -18.16 7.68 2.09
C VAL A 140 -17.61 8.86 1.28
N GLY A 141 -17.26 8.66 0.01
CA GLY A 141 -16.79 9.72 -0.89
C GLY A 141 -15.35 10.20 -0.65
N SER A 142 -14.55 9.45 0.10
CA SER A 142 -13.15 9.82 0.41
C SER A 142 -12.27 8.58 0.49
N GLY A 143 -11.10 8.62 -0.10
CA GLY A 143 -10.11 7.54 -0.01
C GLY A 143 -9.23 7.57 1.25
N ALA A 144 -9.44 8.55 2.15
CA ALA A 144 -8.66 8.75 3.36
C ALA A 144 -9.38 8.27 4.63
N VAL A 145 -8.63 8.15 5.73
CA VAL A 145 -9.19 7.84 7.06
C VAL A 145 -10.21 8.89 7.50
N THR A 146 -11.27 8.46 8.19
CA THR A 146 -12.30 9.39 8.72
C THR A 146 -11.94 9.99 10.08
N ALA A 147 -11.00 9.36 10.79
CA ALA A 147 -10.46 9.83 12.06
C ALA A 147 -8.96 9.52 12.14
N THR A 148 -8.18 10.40 12.75
CA THR A 148 -6.77 10.15 13.01
C THR A 148 -6.57 9.01 13.99
N PHE A 149 -5.41 8.35 13.95
CA PHE A 149 -5.11 7.20 14.81
C PHE A 149 -5.26 7.52 16.30
N ASN A 150 -4.87 8.72 16.72
CA ASN A 150 -4.91 9.15 18.12
C ASN A 150 -6.33 9.21 18.69
N GLN A 151 -7.38 9.23 17.85
CA GLN A 151 -8.76 9.16 18.32
C GLN A 151 -9.09 7.88 19.09
N ILE A 152 -8.25 6.84 18.99
CA ILE A 152 -8.37 5.63 19.83
C ILE A 152 -8.34 5.95 21.33
N GLU A 153 -7.77 7.08 21.71
CA GLU A 153 -7.76 7.51 23.12
C GLU A 153 -9.16 7.86 23.66
N ASN A 154 -10.07 8.21 22.77
CA ASN A 154 -11.47 8.55 23.05
C ASN A 154 -12.44 7.39 22.75
N ALA A 155 -11.94 6.25 22.26
CA ALA A 155 -12.76 5.10 21.93
C ALA A 155 -13.06 4.21 23.14
N ASP A 156 -14.21 3.52 23.13
CA ASP A 156 -14.56 2.47 24.10
C ASP A 156 -14.24 1.08 23.54
N VAL A 157 -14.36 0.92 22.22
CA VAL A 157 -14.09 -0.34 21.51
C VAL A 157 -13.26 -0.08 20.26
N ALA A 158 -12.37 -1.02 19.94
CA ALA A 158 -11.62 -1.01 18.70
C ALA A 158 -11.58 -2.39 18.05
N ILE A 159 -11.87 -2.46 16.76
CA ILE A 159 -11.65 -3.64 15.92
C ILE A 159 -10.32 -3.47 15.19
N VAL A 160 -9.48 -4.51 15.20
CA VAL A 160 -8.28 -4.63 14.36
C VAL A 160 -8.41 -5.92 13.55
N ILE A 161 -8.59 -5.80 12.25
CA ILE A 161 -8.83 -6.94 11.35
C ILE A 161 -7.79 -7.01 10.24
N GLY A 162 -7.34 -8.23 9.92
CA GLY A 162 -6.38 -8.50 8.84
C GLY A 162 -5.07 -7.72 8.99
N ALA A 163 -4.63 -7.51 10.24
CA ALA A 163 -3.43 -6.76 10.58
C ALA A 163 -2.74 -7.33 11.82
N ASN A 164 -1.41 -7.37 11.80
CA ASN A 164 -0.59 -7.63 12.98
C ASN A 164 0.20 -6.39 13.38
N PRO A 165 -0.36 -5.46 14.16
CA PRO A 165 0.31 -4.19 14.49
C PRO A 165 1.64 -4.38 15.21
N THR A 166 1.85 -5.47 15.94
CA THR A 166 3.13 -5.74 16.62
C THR A 166 4.30 -5.92 15.66
N GLU A 167 4.05 -6.36 14.44
CA GLU A 167 5.03 -6.56 13.38
C GLU A 167 4.97 -5.43 12.33
N ASN A 168 3.76 -5.08 11.89
CA ASN A 168 3.54 -4.19 10.75
C ASN A 168 3.51 -2.70 11.14
N HIS A 169 3.01 -2.38 12.34
CA HIS A 169 2.82 -1.02 12.84
C HIS A 169 3.20 -0.94 14.34
N PRO A 170 4.48 -1.24 14.72
CA PRO A 170 4.86 -1.43 16.14
C PRO A 170 4.62 -0.20 17.02
N VAL A 171 4.74 1.01 16.47
CA VAL A 171 4.40 2.24 17.20
C VAL A 171 2.89 2.28 17.49
N ALA A 172 2.04 2.00 16.50
CA ALA A 172 0.59 1.89 16.68
C ALA A 172 0.21 0.81 17.71
N ALA A 173 0.93 -0.32 17.75
CA ALA A 173 0.71 -1.38 18.73
C ALA A 173 0.86 -0.88 20.18
N THR A 174 1.68 0.15 20.42
CA THR A 174 1.81 0.74 21.76
C THR A 174 0.54 1.47 22.20
N TYR A 175 -0.15 2.12 21.28
CA TYR A 175 -1.43 2.80 21.56
C TYR A 175 -2.55 1.78 21.82
N PHE A 176 -2.65 0.70 21.05
CA PHE A 176 -3.59 -0.39 21.32
C PHE A 176 -3.39 -0.99 22.73
N LYS A 177 -2.13 -1.20 23.14
CA LYS A 177 -1.82 -1.69 24.49
C LYS A 177 -2.20 -0.69 25.57
N GLN A 178 -2.01 0.61 25.34
CA GLN A 178 -2.44 1.67 26.28
C GLN A 178 -3.97 1.75 26.33
N PHE A 179 -4.64 1.65 25.19
CA PHE A 179 -6.09 1.62 25.08
C PHE A 179 -6.69 0.50 25.95
N THR A 180 -6.20 -0.72 25.85
CA THR A 180 -6.69 -1.84 26.68
C THR A 180 -6.38 -1.67 28.17
N LYS A 181 -5.23 -1.07 28.53
CA LYS A 181 -4.91 -0.75 29.92
C LYS A 181 -5.87 0.28 30.54
N ARG A 182 -6.49 1.13 29.76
CA ARG A 182 -7.52 2.09 30.20
C ARG A 182 -8.92 1.47 30.24
N GLY A 183 -9.09 0.18 29.95
CA GLY A 183 -10.37 -0.53 29.96
C GLY A 183 -11.07 -0.59 28.59
N GLY A 184 -10.44 -0.11 27.53
CA GLY A 184 -10.98 -0.22 26.17
C GLY A 184 -11.05 -1.68 25.71
N LYS A 185 -12.13 -2.04 25.02
CA LYS A 185 -12.36 -3.38 24.49
C LYS A 185 -11.67 -3.53 23.12
N LEU A 186 -10.68 -4.40 23.03
CA LEU A 186 -9.96 -4.68 21.79
C LEU A 186 -10.44 -5.99 21.17
N ILE A 187 -10.94 -5.93 19.94
CA ILE A 187 -11.39 -7.07 19.14
C ILE A 187 -10.38 -7.29 18.03
N ILE A 188 -9.71 -8.45 18.03
CA ILE A 188 -8.74 -8.84 17.00
C ILE A 188 -9.38 -9.89 16.10
N MET A 189 -9.32 -9.68 14.79
CA MET A 189 -9.81 -10.62 13.78
C MET A 189 -8.68 -10.89 12.77
N ASP A 190 -8.09 -12.10 12.82
CA ASP A 190 -6.98 -12.49 11.94
C ASP A 190 -6.93 -14.02 11.82
N PRO A 191 -6.70 -14.60 10.64
CA PRO A 191 -6.50 -16.04 10.47
C PRO A 191 -5.33 -16.61 11.27
N ARG A 192 -4.36 -15.76 11.63
CA ARG A 192 -3.26 -16.11 12.55
C ARG A 192 -3.52 -15.58 13.95
N GLY A 193 -3.12 -16.35 14.96
CA GLY A 193 -3.09 -15.86 16.33
C GLY A 193 -1.95 -14.87 16.54
N THR A 194 -2.23 -13.56 16.49
CA THR A 194 -1.20 -12.52 16.63
C THR A 194 -0.77 -12.32 18.08
N ALA A 195 0.40 -11.70 18.30
CA ALA A 195 0.90 -11.36 19.64
C ALA A 195 -0.03 -10.39 20.42
N MET A 196 -0.92 -9.68 19.72
CA MET A 196 -1.94 -8.83 20.33
C MET A 196 -3.04 -9.61 21.05
N LYS A 197 -3.20 -10.93 20.78
CA LYS A 197 -4.20 -11.79 21.43
C LYS A 197 -4.24 -11.63 22.95
N ARG A 198 -3.09 -11.51 23.61
CA ARG A 198 -2.99 -11.33 25.08
C ARG A 198 -3.58 -10.01 25.61
N HIS A 199 -3.90 -9.07 24.73
CA HIS A 199 -4.50 -7.79 25.04
C HIS A 199 -5.95 -7.69 24.55
N ALA A 200 -6.40 -8.65 23.77
CA ALA A 200 -7.72 -8.66 23.16
C ALA A 200 -8.81 -9.07 24.14
N THR A 201 -9.95 -8.40 24.08
CA THR A 201 -11.20 -8.85 24.69
C THR A 201 -11.74 -10.06 23.94
N HIS A 202 -11.68 -10.00 22.59
CA HIS A 202 -12.03 -11.10 21.71
C HIS A 202 -10.93 -11.29 20.68
N MET A 203 -10.54 -12.58 20.44
CA MET A 203 -9.67 -12.99 19.35
C MET A 203 -10.44 -13.94 18.44
N LEU A 204 -10.82 -13.46 17.26
CA LEU A 204 -11.49 -14.22 16.23
C LEU A 204 -10.43 -14.72 15.23
N GLN A 205 -9.98 -15.97 15.42
CA GLN A 205 -9.07 -16.62 14.47
C GLN A 205 -9.91 -17.36 13.42
N PHE A 206 -10.38 -16.63 12.43
CA PHE A 206 -11.30 -17.12 11.42
C PHE A 206 -10.57 -17.81 10.25
N ARG A 207 -11.31 -18.58 9.44
CA ARG A 207 -10.75 -19.24 8.26
C ARG A 207 -10.37 -18.20 7.19
N PRO A 208 -9.20 -18.33 6.54
CA PRO A 208 -8.83 -17.44 5.43
C PRO A 208 -9.93 -17.35 4.37
N GLY A 209 -10.21 -16.15 3.88
CA GLY A 209 -11.23 -15.89 2.86
C GLY A 209 -12.68 -15.86 3.38
N ALA A 210 -12.91 -15.97 4.69
CA ALA A 210 -14.23 -15.95 5.29
C ALA A 210 -14.63 -14.60 5.93
N ASP A 211 -13.96 -13.53 5.56
CA ASP A 211 -14.16 -12.19 6.11
C ASP A 211 -15.61 -11.71 5.96
N VAL A 212 -16.15 -11.72 4.73
CA VAL A 212 -17.53 -11.25 4.45
C VAL A 212 -18.55 -12.04 5.24
N SER A 213 -18.42 -13.38 5.34
CA SER A 213 -19.37 -14.20 6.08
C SER A 213 -19.35 -13.90 7.57
N MET A 214 -18.17 -13.70 8.16
CA MET A 214 -17.99 -13.33 9.56
C MET A 214 -18.55 -11.94 9.86
N LEU A 215 -18.22 -10.95 9.03
CA LEU A 215 -18.65 -9.55 9.22
C LEU A 215 -20.16 -9.40 9.01
N ASN A 216 -20.72 -10.02 7.99
CA ASN A 216 -22.18 -10.03 7.78
C ASN A 216 -22.93 -10.70 8.92
N ALA A 217 -22.36 -11.79 9.52
CA ALA A 217 -22.96 -12.42 10.70
C ALA A 217 -22.99 -11.47 11.91
N ILE A 218 -21.92 -10.71 12.15
CA ILE A 218 -21.88 -9.69 13.20
C ILE A 218 -22.94 -8.61 12.94
N MET A 219 -23.04 -8.12 11.72
CA MET A 219 -24.04 -7.12 11.32
C MET A 219 -25.47 -7.66 11.37
N HIS A 220 -25.68 -8.93 11.03
CA HIS A 220 -26.98 -9.62 11.19
C HIS A 220 -27.47 -9.53 12.65
N VAL A 221 -26.61 -9.83 13.62
CA VAL A 221 -26.97 -9.75 15.05
C VAL A 221 -27.35 -8.32 15.45
N ILE A 222 -26.62 -7.32 14.96
CA ILE A 222 -26.95 -5.91 15.24
C ILE A 222 -28.33 -5.56 14.70
N VAL A 223 -28.73 -6.07 13.54
CA VAL A 223 -30.06 -5.90 12.96
C VAL A 223 -31.11 -6.69 13.75
N GLU A 224 -30.86 -7.98 14.02
CA GLU A 224 -31.77 -8.88 14.71
C GLU A 224 -32.12 -8.37 16.12
N GLU A 225 -31.13 -7.84 16.84
CA GLU A 225 -31.31 -7.36 18.23
C GLU A 225 -31.64 -5.85 18.28
N GLY A 226 -31.76 -5.16 17.15
CA GLY A 226 -32.10 -3.74 17.08
C GLY A 226 -31.04 -2.81 17.68
N LEU A 227 -29.76 -3.17 17.57
CA LEU A 227 -28.63 -2.45 18.16
C LEU A 227 -28.05 -1.36 17.26
N TYR A 228 -28.64 -1.14 16.09
CA TYR A 228 -28.18 -0.10 15.15
C TYR A 228 -28.67 1.29 15.54
N ASP A 229 -27.95 2.33 15.14
CA ASP A 229 -28.28 3.73 15.39
C ASP A 229 -29.26 4.25 14.31
N GLN A 230 -30.57 4.11 14.56
CA GLN A 230 -31.61 4.51 13.62
C GLN A 230 -31.51 6.02 13.27
N ALA A 231 -31.25 6.88 14.26
CA ALA A 231 -31.18 8.32 14.04
C ALA A 231 -30.01 8.71 13.13
N TYR A 232 -28.85 8.07 13.32
CA TYR A 232 -27.68 8.28 12.46
C TYR A 232 -27.96 7.78 11.02
N ILE A 233 -28.54 6.57 10.90
CA ILE A 233 -28.88 5.97 9.60
C ILE A 233 -29.81 6.89 8.80
N GLU A 234 -30.91 7.35 9.42
CA GLU A 234 -31.87 8.23 8.76
C GLU A 234 -31.28 9.56 8.33
N LYS A 235 -30.40 10.13 9.14
CA LYS A 235 -29.81 11.44 8.87
C LYS A 235 -28.68 11.39 7.86
N PHE A 236 -27.79 10.40 7.96
CA PHE A 236 -26.49 10.44 7.29
C PHE A 236 -26.28 9.36 6.22
N THR A 237 -27.21 8.43 6.04
CA THR A 237 -26.98 7.30 5.13
C THR A 237 -28.08 7.12 4.10
N GLU A 238 -27.79 6.37 3.05
CA GLU A 238 -28.71 5.89 2.02
C GLU A 238 -28.57 4.38 1.82
N ASN A 239 -29.59 3.75 1.23
CA ASN A 239 -29.62 2.32 0.89
C ASN A 239 -29.68 1.36 2.10
N TRP A 240 -30.13 1.82 3.26
CA TRP A 240 -30.22 1.01 4.48
C TRP A 240 -31.15 -0.20 4.35
N GLU A 241 -32.33 -0.05 3.74
CA GLU A 241 -33.30 -1.16 3.62
C GLU A 241 -32.76 -2.31 2.77
N ALA A 242 -31.95 -2.02 1.76
CA ALA A 242 -31.28 -3.06 0.96
C ALA A 242 -30.23 -3.81 1.78
N GLU A 243 -29.41 -3.08 2.57
CA GLU A 243 -28.43 -3.67 3.49
C GLU A 243 -29.11 -4.57 4.52
N LYS A 244 -30.15 -4.06 5.18
CA LYS A 244 -30.92 -4.80 6.19
C LYS A 244 -31.56 -6.08 5.64
N ALA A 245 -32.13 -6.01 4.43
CA ALA A 245 -32.71 -7.16 3.76
C ALA A 245 -31.64 -8.20 3.38
N HIS A 246 -30.48 -7.74 2.92
CA HIS A 246 -29.34 -8.60 2.60
C HIS A 246 -28.83 -9.36 3.82
N LEU A 247 -28.65 -8.67 4.94
CA LEU A 247 -28.13 -9.25 6.18
C LEU A 247 -29.01 -10.34 6.78
N ALA A 248 -30.30 -10.42 6.43
CA ALA A 248 -31.22 -11.45 6.94
C ALA A 248 -30.75 -12.90 6.64
N ALA A 249 -29.93 -13.10 5.62
CA ALA A 249 -29.41 -14.42 5.22
C ALA A 249 -28.23 -14.93 6.08
N PHE A 250 -27.62 -14.08 6.91
CA PHE A 250 -26.32 -14.32 7.54
C PHE A 250 -26.40 -14.63 9.04
N ALA A 251 -27.39 -15.42 9.47
CA ALA A 251 -27.48 -15.83 10.88
C ALA A 251 -26.15 -16.47 11.36
N PRO A 252 -25.67 -16.10 12.57
CA PRO A 252 -24.39 -16.59 13.09
C PRO A 252 -24.24 -18.10 13.08
N GLU A 253 -25.31 -18.84 13.37
CA GLU A 253 -25.36 -20.31 13.41
C GLU A 253 -25.10 -20.94 12.04
N LYS A 254 -25.44 -20.24 10.95
CA LYS A 254 -25.11 -20.65 9.57
C LYS A 254 -23.68 -20.28 9.20
N MET A 255 -23.22 -19.11 9.63
CA MET A 255 -21.89 -18.59 9.27
C MET A 255 -20.77 -19.22 10.07
N GLU A 256 -21.03 -19.78 11.26
CA GLU A 256 -20.07 -20.53 12.06
C GLU A 256 -19.38 -21.63 11.24
N ALA A 257 -20.15 -22.40 10.48
CA ALA A 257 -19.61 -23.47 9.63
C ALA A 257 -18.66 -22.95 8.54
N ILE A 258 -18.83 -21.72 8.09
CA ILE A 258 -18.04 -21.07 7.02
C ILE A 258 -16.80 -20.40 7.62
N CYS A 259 -17.00 -19.50 8.59
CA CYS A 259 -15.91 -18.69 9.13
C CYS A 259 -15.10 -19.39 10.25
N GLY A 260 -15.66 -20.43 10.85
CA GLY A 260 -15.01 -21.17 11.95
C GLY A 260 -15.06 -20.46 13.31
N ILE A 261 -15.87 -19.40 13.43
CA ILE A 261 -16.06 -18.66 14.70
C ILE A 261 -17.40 -19.05 15.31
N PRO A 262 -17.44 -19.46 16.60
CA PRO A 262 -18.69 -19.84 17.26
C PRO A 262 -19.74 -18.73 17.21
N ALA A 263 -21.00 -19.08 16.96
CA ALA A 263 -22.11 -18.14 16.85
C ALA A 263 -22.23 -17.24 18.10
N GLU A 264 -22.02 -17.82 19.30
CA GLU A 264 -22.01 -17.06 20.54
C GLU A 264 -20.93 -15.96 20.57
N THR A 265 -19.74 -16.24 20.03
CA THR A 265 -18.66 -15.25 19.93
C THR A 265 -19.02 -14.14 18.95
N LEU A 266 -19.62 -14.46 17.82
CA LEU A 266 -20.11 -13.46 16.85
C LEU A 266 -21.16 -12.55 17.47
N ARG A 267 -22.11 -13.12 18.25
CA ARG A 267 -23.12 -12.36 19.01
C ARG A 267 -22.49 -11.48 20.08
N ALA A 268 -21.51 -11.98 20.84
CA ALA A 268 -20.80 -11.18 21.85
C ALA A 268 -20.05 -9.99 21.23
N VAL A 269 -19.36 -10.20 20.11
CA VAL A 269 -18.66 -9.14 19.39
C VAL A 269 -19.64 -8.08 18.87
N ALA A 270 -20.76 -8.48 18.29
CA ALA A 270 -21.79 -7.58 17.80
C ALA A 270 -22.32 -6.66 18.92
N ARG A 271 -22.65 -7.26 20.08
CA ARG A 271 -23.15 -6.51 21.26
C ARG A 271 -22.08 -5.57 21.84
N ASP A 272 -20.82 -6.04 21.93
CA ASP A 272 -19.72 -5.21 22.44
C ASP A 272 -19.42 -4.02 21.53
N PHE A 273 -19.46 -4.21 20.21
CA PHE A 273 -19.20 -3.12 19.27
C PHE A 273 -20.38 -2.14 19.18
N ALA A 274 -21.60 -2.63 19.00
CA ALA A 274 -22.79 -1.79 18.87
C ALA A 274 -23.22 -1.12 20.16
N GLY A 275 -22.93 -1.74 21.33
CA GLY A 275 -23.23 -1.16 22.65
C GLY A 275 -22.25 -0.08 23.11
N ALA A 276 -21.15 0.12 22.42
CA ALA A 276 -20.15 1.13 22.74
C ALA A 276 -20.59 2.54 22.30
N LYS A 277 -20.24 3.57 23.07
CA LYS A 277 -20.53 4.97 22.70
C LYS A 277 -19.71 5.42 21.51
N ALA A 278 -18.46 4.93 21.39
CA ALA A 278 -17.56 5.24 20.30
C ALA A 278 -16.68 4.02 19.94
N GLY A 279 -16.62 3.70 18.67
CA GLY A 279 -15.86 2.57 18.15
C GLY A 279 -15.02 2.94 16.95
N MET A 280 -13.77 2.45 16.89
CA MET A 280 -12.88 2.59 15.76
C MET A 280 -12.64 1.23 15.10
N ILE A 281 -12.56 1.24 13.77
CA ILE A 281 -12.23 0.05 12.96
C ILE A 281 -10.90 0.30 12.24
N PHE A 282 -9.93 -0.56 12.53
CA PHE A 282 -8.61 -0.57 11.91
C PHE A 282 -8.45 -1.83 11.08
N TRP A 283 -7.99 -1.71 9.84
CA TRP A 283 -7.72 -2.91 9.02
C TRP A 283 -6.45 -2.81 8.21
N GLY A 284 -5.88 -3.97 7.88
CA GLY A 284 -4.66 -4.09 7.11
C GLY A 284 -4.85 -4.83 5.80
N MET A 285 -3.72 -5.32 5.27
CA MET A 285 -3.66 -6.03 3.99
C MET A 285 -4.40 -7.36 3.99
N GLY A 286 -4.60 -7.99 5.15
CA GLY A 286 -5.39 -9.20 5.27
C GLY A 286 -6.87 -9.01 4.91
N VAL A 287 -7.38 -7.77 4.94
CA VAL A 287 -8.70 -7.39 4.42
C VAL A 287 -8.64 -7.06 2.93
N SER A 288 -7.62 -6.27 2.54
CA SER A 288 -7.58 -5.62 1.23
C SER A 288 -7.10 -6.52 0.10
N GLN A 289 -6.13 -7.40 0.36
CA GLN A 289 -5.43 -8.18 -0.68
C GLN A 289 -6.12 -9.52 -0.98
N HIS A 290 -7.41 -9.45 -1.33
CA HIS A 290 -8.27 -10.54 -1.75
C HIS A 290 -9.09 -10.16 -2.99
N ILE A 291 -9.54 -11.12 -3.77
CA ILE A 291 -10.49 -10.88 -4.87
C ILE A 291 -11.81 -10.28 -4.38
N HIS A 292 -12.11 -10.39 -3.10
CA HIS A 292 -13.26 -9.78 -2.42
C HIS A 292 -12.83 -8.66 -1.44
N GLY A 293 -11.65 -8.07 -1.64
CA GLY A 293 -11.10 -7.04 -0.74
C GLY A 293 -11.94 -5.77 -0.66
N THR A 294 -12.59 -5.39 -1.77
CA THR A 294 -13.56 -4.28 -1.77
C THR A 294 -14.80 -4.63 -0.94
N ASP A 295 -15.34 -5.84 -1.08
CA ASP A 295 -16.49 -6.31 -0.29
C ASP A 295 -16.16 -6.44 1.20
N ASN A 296 -14.98 -6.94 1.55
CA ASN A 296 -14.48 -6.93 2.93
C ASN A 296 -14.50 -5.51 3.52
N SER A 297 -14.02 -4.54 2.76
CA SER A 297 -13.99 -3.13 3.19
C SER A 297 -15.39 -2.52 3.26
N ARG A 298 -16.30 -2.86 2.34
CA ARG A 298 -17.73 -2.48 2.38
C ARG A 298 -18.39 -2.94 3.67
N CYS A 299 -18.17 -4.18 4.10
CA CYS A 299 -18.67 -4.69 5.37
C CYS A 299 -18.17 -3.89 6.58
N LEU A 300 -16.88 -3.52 6.61
CA LEU A 300 -16.31 -2.71 7.71
C LEU A 300 -16.91 -1.30 7.74
N ILE A 301 -17.12 -0.70 6.58
CA ILE A 301 -17.75 0.61 6.45
C ILE A 301 -19.22 0.52 6.88
N ALA A 302 -19.97 -0.50 6.43
CA ALA A 302 -21.36 -0.72 6.82
C ALA A 302 -21.50 -0.90 8.34
N LEU A 303 -20.61 -1.70 8.96
CA LEU A 303 -20.57 -1.89 10.43
C LEU A 303 -20.39 -0.56 11.19
N ALA A 304 -19.51 0.32 10.72
CA ALA A 304 -19.31 1.64 11.31
C ALA A 304 -20.51 2.57 11.11
N LEU A 305 -21.09 2.57 9.90
CA LEU A 305 -22.24 3.43 9.57
C LEU A 305 -23.50 3.01 10.33
N MET A 306 -23.81 1.70 10.40
CA MET A 306 -25.03 1.25 11.08
C MET A 306 -24.99 1.48 12.59
N THR A 307 -23.80 1.65 13.17
CA THR A 307 -23.61 1.91 14.62
C THR A 307 -23.26 3.37 14.92
N GLY A 308 -23.37 4.28 13.93
CA GLY A 308 -23.08 5.70 14.09
C GLY A 308 -21.62 6.00 14.48
N ASN A 309 -20.68 5.17 14.04
CA ASN A 309 -19.25 5.26 14.39
C ASN A 309 -18.40 5.98 13.34
N VAL A 310 -18.93 7.07 12.75
CA VAL A 310 -18.19 8.02 11.90
C VAL A 310 -18.58 9.45 12.28
N GLY A 311 -17.64 10.38 12.26
CA GLY A 311 -17.91 11.81 12.46
C GLY A 311 -17.99 12.27 13.92
N LYS A 312 -17.56 11.47 14.88
CA LYS A 312 -17.54 11.81 16.30
C LYS A 312 -16.23 11.39 16.97
N PRO A 313 -15.85 11.99 18.12
CA PRO A 313 -14.65 11.60 18.87
C PRO A 313 -14.65 10.12 19.25
N GLY A 314 -13.49 9.47 19.09
CA GLY A 314 -13.29 8.05 19.40
C GLY A 314 -13.93 7.08 18.42
N ALA A 315 -14.44 7.57 17.29
CA ALA A 315 -15.08 6.76 16.26
C ALA A 315 -14.41 7.00 14.90
N GLY A 316 -14.40 5.99 14.03
CA GLY A 316 -13.92 6.15 12.67
C GLY A 316 -13.39 4.89 11.99
N LEU A 317 -13.14 5.08 10.70
CA LEU A 317 -12.60 4.11 9.77
C LEU A 317 -11.13 4.41 9.52
N HIS A 318 -10.24 3.44 9.74
CA HIS A 318 -8.80 3.65 9.67
C HIS A 318 -8.05 2.51 8.98
N PRO A 319 -7.96 2.49 7.65
CA PRO A 319 -7.03 1.60 6.96
C PRO A 319 -5.59 1.88 7.38
N LEU A 320 -4.90 0.85 7.88
CA LEU A 320 -3.52 0.93 8.36
C LEU A 320 -2.55 0.89 7.18
N ARG A 321 -2.17 2.06 6.68
CA ARG A 321 -1.29 2.16 5.52
C ARG A 321 0.16 1.78 5.87
N GLY A 322 0.90 1.35 4.85
CA GLY A 322 2.26 0.82 5.01
C GLY A 322 3.36 1.84 4.77
N GLN A 323 3.54 2.29 3.52
CA GLN A 323 4.60 3.23 3.17
C GLN A 323 4.33 4.63 3.75
N ASN A 324 5.42 5.41 3.86
CA ASN A 324 5.40 6.76 4.43
C ASN A 324 4.53 7.74 3.64
N ASN A 325 4.36 7.54 2.33
CA ASN A 325 3.62 8.45 1.46
C ASN A 325 2.52 7.76 0.62
N VAL A 326 2.00 6.59 1.03
CA VAL A 326 0.96 5.91 0.26
C VAL A 326 -0.35 6.73 0.20
N GLN A 327 -0.66 7.50 1.23
CA GLN A 327 -1.76 8.45 1.21
C GLN A 327 -1.46 9.58 0.23
N GLY A 328 -0.30 10.24 0.38
CA GLY A 328 0.04 11.42 -0.40
C GLY A 328 0.28 11.14 -1.88
N ALA A 329 0.85 9.99 -2.24
CA ALA A 329 0.97 9.60 -3.64
C ALA A 329 -0.39 9.41 -4.32
N SER A 330 -1.36 8.85 -3.58
CA SER A 330 -2.76 8.75 -4.04
C SER A 330 -3.42 10.13 -4.13
N ASP A 331 -3.24 10.99 -3.11
CA ASP A 331 -3.76 12.36 -3.09
C ASP A 331 -3.19 13.20 -4.24
N ALA A 332 -1.91 12.99 -4.59
CA ALA A 332 -1.22 13.64 -5.70
C ALA A 332 -1.63 13.11 -7.10
N GLY A 333 -2.58 12.17 -7.18
CA GLY A 333 -3.16 11.69 -8.43
C GLY A 333 -2.35 10.62 -9.16
N LEU A 334 -1.44 9.92 -8.46
CA LEU A 334 -0.67 8.83 -9.04
C LEU A 334 -1.53 7.55 -9.15
N ILE A 335 -2.71 7.70 -9.71
CA ILE A 335 -3.75 6.67 -9.89
C ILE A 335 -4.38 6.82 -11.28
N PRO A 336 -4.59 5.73 -12.05
CA PRO A 336 -5.00 5.84 -13.46
C PRO A 336 -6.38 6.44 -13.70
N MET A 337 -7.31 6.36 -12.73
CA MET A 337 -8.66 6.89 -12.85
C MET A 337 -8.86 8.26 -12.22
N PHE A 338 -7.86 8.80 -11.51
CA PHE A 338 -7.98 10.05 -10.79
C PHE A 338 -6.80 11.00 -11.05
N LEU A 339 -7.12 12.27 -11.18
CA LEU A 339 -6.20 13.40 -11.04
C LEU A 339 -6.00 13.71 -9.55
N PRO A 340 -5.07 14.60 -9.16
CA PRO A 340 -4.88 15.01 -7.77
C PRO A 340 -6.19 15.30 -7.04
N ASP A 341 -6.23 14.96 -5.75
CA ASP A 341 -7.42 15.08 -4.88
C ASP A 341 -8.58 14.16 -5.29
N TYR A 342 -8.29 12.99 -5.85
CA TYR A 342 -9.26 11.99 -6.33
C TYR A 342 -10.28 12.55 -7.34
N GLN A 343 -9.93 13.60 -8.09
CA GLN A 343 -10.77 14.18 -9.13
C GLN A 343 -10.76 13.28 -10.37
N THR A 344 -11.94 12.86 -10.83
CA THR A 344 -12.02 11.87 -11.93
C THR A 344 -11.48 12.39 -13.25
N VAL A 345 -10.70 11.56 -13.96
CA VAL A 345 -10.19 11.87 -15.31
C VAL A 345 -11.30 11.94 -16.36
N THR A 346 -12.50 11.38 -16.09
CA THR A 346 -13.61 11.34 -17.03
C THR A 346 -14.44 12.64 -17.11
N SER A 347 -14.21 13.59 -16.19
CA SER A 347 -14.92 14.88 -16.16
C SER A 347 -14.21 15.92 -17.00
N ASP A 348 -14.92 16.51 -17.98
CA ASP A 348 -14.39 17.58 -18.82
C ASP A 348 -14.05 18.83 -18.00
N ASP A 349 -14.89 19.19 -17.03
CA ASP A 349 -14.67 20.36 -16.15
C ASP A 349 -13.37 20.19 -15.34
N ILE A 350 -13.17 18.98 -14.79
CA ILE A 350 -11.97 18.67 -14.03
C ILE A 350 -10.73 18.72 -14.93
N ARG A 351 -10.78 18.08 -16.12
CA ARG A 351 -9.66 18.17 -17.08
C ARG A 351 -9.39 19.60 -17.51
N GLY A 352 -10.43 20.41 -17.73
CA GLY A 352 -10.32 21.83 -18.04
C GLY A 352 -9.61 22.62 -16.94
N LYS A 353 -9.94 22.36 -15.67
CA LYS A 353 -9.24 22.94 -14.51
C LYS A 353 -7.74 22.62 -14.54
N PHE A 354 -7.39 21.33 -14.70
CA PHE A 354 -5.98 20.92 -14.75
C PHE A 354 -5.26 21.46 -15.99
N SER A 355 -5.93 21.49 -17.14
CA SER A 355 -5.36 22.06 -18.38
C SER A 355 -4.98 23.52 -18.21
N SER A 356 -5.79 24.31 -17.51
CA SER A 356 -5.49 25.73 -17.26
C SER A 356 -4.27 25.93 -16.36
N VAL A 357 -4.04 25.03 -15.40
CA VAL A 357 -2.87 25.09 -14.50
C VAL A 357 -1.63 24.50 -15.16
N TRP A 358 -1.76 23.39 -15.88
CA TRP A 358 -0.64 22.69 -16.50
C TRP A 358 -0.19 23.26 -17.85
N GLY A 359 -0.97 24.16 -18.44
CA GLY A 359 -0.67 24.80 -19.72
C GLY A 359 -0.85 23.90 -20.94
N SER A 360 -1.44 22.71 -20.78
CA SER A 360 -1.84 21.82 -21.87
C SER A 360 -2.97 20.90 -21.41
N GLY A 361 -3.78 20.39 -22.35
CA GLY A 361 -4.96 19.61 -22.05
C GLY A 361 -5.18 18.38 -22.93
N ASP A 362 -4.19 18.01 -23.72
CA ASP A 362 -4.31 16.94 -24.72
C ASP A 362 -4.00 15.56 -24.12
N TRP A 363 -4.74 15.17 -23.08
CA TRP A 363 -4.70 13.79 -22.56
C TRP A 363 -6.09 13.16 -22.50
N SER A 364 -6.12 11.82 -22.52
CA SER A 364 -7.33 11.03 -22.61
C SER A 364 -8.31 11.30 -21.45
N ALA A 365 -9.59 11.28 -21.78
CA ALA A 365 -10.70 11.24 -20.82
C ALA A 365 -10.95 9.83 -20.25
N GLU A 366 -10.32 8.81 -20.80
CA GLU A 366 -10.51 7.43 -20.38
C GLU A 366 -9.66 7.10 -19.15
N LYS A 367 -10.15 6.21 -18.31
CA LYS A 367 -9.37 5.63 -17.21
C LYS A 367 -8.18 4.87 -17.77
N GLY A 368 -7.02 5.06 -17.19
CA GLY A 368 -5.83 4.28 -17.56
C GLY A 368 -5.84 2.87 -16.98
N LEU A 369 -4.89 2.07 -17.42
CA LEU A 369 -4.63 0.72 -16.90
C LEU A 369 -3.99 0.81 -15.51
N THR A 370 -4.36 -0.13 -14.63
CA THR A 370 -3.69 -0.35 -13.35
C THR A 370 -2.36 -1.06 -13.54
N VAL A 371 -1.45 -1.04 -12.56
CA VAL A 371 -0.12 -1.63 -12.71
C VAL A 371 -0.15 -3.10 -13.11
N THR A 372 -1.09 -3.89 -12.58
CA THR A 372 -1.27 -5.29 -12.95
C THR A 372 -1.73 -5.43 -14.40
N GLU A 373 -2.71 -4.62 -14.82
CA GLU A 373 -3.17 -4.58 -16.21
C GLU A 373 -2.08 -4.03 -17.16
N ILE A 374 -1.20 -3.12 -16.69
CA ILE A 374 -0.05 -2.63 -17.45
C ILE A 374 0.91 -3.78 -17.76
N LEU A 375 1.25 -4.64 -16.77
CA LEU A 375 2.14 -5.77 -17.00
C LEU A 375 1.52 -6.83 -17.92
N ASP A 376 0.22 -7.07 -17.83
CA ASP A 376 -0.51 -7.90 -18.78
C ASP A 376 -0.45 -7.31 -20.20
N ALA A 377 -0.65 -6.00 -20.34
CA ALA A 377 -0.54 -5.30 -21.63
C ALA A 377 0.89 -5.31 -22.20
N VAL A 378 1.92 -5.30 -21.35
CA VAL A 378 3.32 -5.52 -21.77
C VAL A 378 3.48 -6.93 -22.31
N HIS A 379 2.95 -7.93 -21.62
CA HIS A 379 3.04 -9.33 -22.04
C HIS A 379 2.35 -9.58 -23.40
N HIS A 380 1.25 -8.89 -23.66
CA HIS A 380 0.54 -8.92 -24.96
C HIS A 380 1.20 -8.05 -26.04
N GLY A 381 2.19 -7.21 -25.69
CA GLY A 381 2.90 -6.35 -26.63
C GLY A 381 2.20 -5.01 -26.94
N ASP A 382 1.16 -4.65 -26.21
CA ASP A 382 0.45 -3.37 -26.34
C ASP A 382 1.25 -2.22 -25.70
N ILE A 383 1.91 -2.47 -24.58
CA ILE A 383 2.87 -1.56 -23.92
C ILE A 383 4.28 -2.08 -24.19
N LYS A 384 5.14 -1.21 -24.70
CA LYS A 384 6.50 -1.51 -25.16
C LYS A 384 7.58 -0.78 -24.37
N GLY A 385 7.20 0.29 -23.69
CA GLY A 385 8.10 1.06 -22.85
C GLY A 385 7.50 1.35 -21.47
N MET A 386 8.36 1.35 -20.45
CA MET A 386 7.97 1.74 -19.10
C MET A 386 9.00 2.66 -18.45
N TYR A 387 8.49 3.59 -17.64
CA TYR A 387 9.29 4.33 -16.67
C TYR A 387 8.87 3.91 -15.26
N ILE A 388 9.80 3.34 -14.50
CA ILE A 388 9.56 2.85 -13.14
C ILE A 388 10.36 3.72 -12.16
N LEU A 389 9.67 4.32 -11.20
CA LEU A 389 10.23 5.22 -10.21
C LEU A 389 10.11 4.62 -8.80
N GLY A 390 11.21 4.14 -8.24
CA GLY A 390 11.32 3.68 -6.86
C GLY A 390 10.46 2.46 -6.50
N GLU A 391 10.11 1.63 -7.48
CA GLU A 391 9.32 0.41 -7.32
C GLU A 391 10.04 -0.84 -7.80
N ASN A 392 9.62 -2.00 -7.29
CA ASN A 392 10.30 -3.25 -7.55
C ASN A 392 9.31 -4.36 -7.99
N PRO A 393 8.59 -4.19 -9.14
CA PRO A 393 7.61 -5.17 -9.63
C PRO A 393 8.19 -6.57 -9.86
N ALA A 394 9.46 -6.71 -10.19
CA ALA A 394 10.13 -8.02 -10.27
C ALA A 394 10.17 -8.80 -8.93
N MET A 395 9.66 -8.19 -7.84
CA MET A 395 9.50 -8.80 -6.52
C MET A 395 8.11 -8.59 -5.93
N SER A 396 7.47 -7.44 -6.19
CA SER A 396 6.23 -7.03 -5.53
C SER A 396 4.97 -7.50 -6.23
N ASP A 397 5.01 -7.75 -7.53
CA ASP A 397 3.82 -8.12 -8.30
C ASP A 397 3.45 -9.59 -8.07
N PRO A 398 2.16 -9.95 -8.18
CA PRO A 398 1.71 -11.33 -8.05
C PRO A 398 2.22 -12.15 -9.24
N ASP A 399 2.30 -13.46 -9.08
CA ASP A 399 2.91 -14.30 -10.11
C ASP A 399 4.17 -13.64 -10.69
N VAL A 400 5.16 -13.48 -9.83
CA VAL A 400 6.35 -12.70 -10.16
C VAL A 400 7.13 -13.25 -11.36
N THR A 401 6.91 -14.50 -11.75
CA THR A 401 7.48 -15.09 -12.97
C THR A 401 6.92 -14.39 -14.20
N HIS A 402 5.59 -14.25 -14.28
CA HIS A 402 4.91 -13.49 -15.34
C HIS A 402 5.36 -12.02 -15.38
N ALA A 403 5.44 -11.37 -14.21
CA ALA A 403 5.92 -9.98 -14.13
C ALA A 403 7.36 -9.82 -14.65
N ARG A 404 8.25 -10.75 -14.32
CA ARG A 404 9.65 -10.77 -14.81
C ARG A 404 9.75 -10.98 -16.31
N GLU A 405 8.94 -11.87 -16.88
CA GLU A 405 8.84 -12.10 -18.32
C GLU A 405 8.35 -10.84 -19.05
N ALA A 406 7.31 -10.18 -18.52
CA ALA A 406 6.83 -8.91 -19.06
C ALA A 406 7.95 -7.84 -19.04
N LEU A 407 8.63 -7.64 -17.91
CA LEU A 407 9.74 -6.67 -17.81
C LEU A 407 10.89 -6.98 -18.78
N ALA A 408 11.19 -8.27 -19.01
CA ALA A 408 12.23 -8.70 -19.95
C ALA A 408 11.87 -8.39 -21.41
N SER A 409 10.58 -8.43 -21.76
CA SER A 409 10.07 -8.19 -23.12
C SER A 409 10.00 -6.72 -23.53
N LEU A 410 10.09 -5.79 -22.57
CA LEU A 410 10.03 -4.34 -22.87
C LEU A 410 11.16 -3.91 -23.81
N GLU A 411 10.80 -3.15 -24.84
CA GLU A 411 11.76 -2.57 -25.79
C GLU A 411 12.56 -1.43 -25.16
N HIS A 412 11.95 -0.69 -24.21
CA HIS A 412 12.60 0.41 -23.50
C HIS A 412 12.11 0.50 -22.06
N LEU A 413 12.97 0.13 -21.11
CA LEU A 413 12.70 0.19 -19.67
C LEU A 413 13.67 1.15 -18.98
N VAL A 414 13.14 2.23 -18.44
CA VAL A 414 13.88 3.18 -17.58
C VAL A 414 13.50 2.91 -16.12
N VAL A 415 14.51 2.67 -15.29
CA VAL A 415 14.34 2.49 -13.84
C VAL A 415 15.10 3.60 -13.10
N GLN A 416 14.40 4.33 -12.25
CA GLN A 416 14.98 5.33 -11.36
C GLN A 416 14.91 4.79 -9.93
N ASP A 417 16.05 4.50 -9.32
CA ASP A 417 16.12 3.89 -8.00
C ASP A 417 17.43 4.24 -7.29
N ILE A 418 17.51 3.91 -6.01
CA ILE A 418 18.71 4.08 -5.17
C ILE A 418 19.64 2.87 -5.21
N PHE A 419 19.13 1.72 -5.64
CA PHE A 419 19.86 0.44 -5.76
C PHE A 419 19.63 -0.22 -7.11
N LEU A 420 20.52 -1.12 -7.49
CA LEU A 420 20.24 -2.11 -8.52
C LEU A 420 19.35 -3.20 -7.90
N THR A 421 18.03 -2.97 -8.00
CA THR A 421 17.00 -3.89 -7.52
C THR A 421 16.74 -5.02 -8.54
N GLU A 422 15.90 -5.98 -8.20
CA GLU A 422 15.49 -7.06 -9.09
C GLU A 422 14.85 -6.50 -10.38
N THR A 423 14.07 -5.42 -10.27
CA THR A 423 13.51 -4.71 -11.43
C THR A 423 14.59 -4.04 -12.28
N ALA A 424 15.56 -3.41 -11.64
CA ALA A 424 16.66 -2.76 -12.34
C ALA A 424 17.53 -3.75 -13.16
N ASN A 425 17.50 -5.04 -12.82
CA ASN A 425 18.14 -6.08 -13.64
C ASN A 425 17.56 -6.19 -15.06
N TYR A 426 16.34 -5.73 -15.29
CA TYR A 426 15.67 -5.75 -16.60
C TYR A 426 15.78 -4.40 -17.34
N ALA A 427 16.25 -3.36 -16.68
CA ALA A 427 16.29 -2.00 -17.22
C ALA A 427 17.26 -1.85 -18.40
N ASP A 428 16.91 -1.00 -19.36
CA ASP A 428 17.83 -0.51 -20.39
C ASP A 428 18.67 0.67 -19.85
N LEU A 429 18.06 1.47 -18.96
CA LEU A 429 18.71 2.59 -18.27
C LEU A 429 18.36 2.58 -16.78
N ILE A 430 19.35 2.93 -15.95
CA ILE A 430 19.16 3.10 -14.51
C ILE A 430 19.61 4.51 -14.15
N LEU A 431 18.70 5.28 -13.54
CA LEU A 431 18.93 6.65 -13.10
C LEU A 431 19.10 6.66 -11.57
N PRO A 432 20.27 7.06 -11.04
CA PRO A 432 20.54 7.02 -9.60
C PRO A 432 19.79 8.13 -8.87
N ALA A 433 18.94 7.73 -7.93
CA ALA A 433 18.10 8.63 -7.14
C ALA A 433 18.64 8.90 -5.73
N ALA A 434 18.20 10.00 -5.15
CA ALA A 434 18.42 10.35 -3.75
C ALA A 434 17.51 9.53 -2.83
N ALA A 435 18.05 9.07 -1.71
CA ALA A 435 17.27 8.42 -0.67
C ALA A 435 16.50 9.44 0.19
N PHE A 436 15.54 8.96 1.00
CA PHE A 436 14.68 9.80 1.85
C PHE A 436 15.44 10.81 2.73
N TYR A 437 16.62 10.45 3.25
CA TYR A 437 17.45 11.34 4.08
C TYR A 437 18.31 12.33 3.29
N GLU A 438 18.24 12.30 1.97
CA GLU A 438 19.11 13.04 1.05
C GLU A 438 18.36 14.10 0.23
N LYS A 439 17.03 14.26 0.44
CA LYS A 439 16.17 15.13 -0.34
C LYS A 439 15.15 15.89 0.49
N SER A 440 14.63 16.98 -0.09
CA SER A 440 13.51 17.76 0.46
C SER A 440 12.19 17.35 -0.21
N GLY A 441 11.09 17.54 0.50
CA GLY A 441 9.75 17.33 -0.04
C GLY A 441 8.76 16.98 1.06
N THR A 442 7.48 16.91 0.70
CA THR A 442 6.43 16.59 1.66
C THR A 442 5.95 15.15 1.51
N VAL A 443 5.45 14.58 2.60
CA VAL A 443 4.79 13.27 2.59
C VAL A 443 3.49 13.36 3.39
N THR A 444 2.47 12.61 2.98
CA THR A 444 1.20 12.56 3.71
C THR A 444 1.03 11.17 4.32
N ASN A 445 1.00 11.11 5.65
CA ASN A 445 0.85 9.86 6.39
C ASN A 445 -0.61 9.38 6.45
N THR A 446 -0.83 8.21 7.07
CA THR A 446 -2.16 7.61 7.21
C THR A 446 -3.17 8.49 7.95
N ASN A 447 -2.73 9.41 8.80
CA ASN A 447 -3.59 10.37 9.53
C ASN A 447 -4.01 11.58 8.70
N ARG A 448 -3.84 11.58 7.39
CA ARG A 448 -4.06 12.77 6.54
C ARG A 448 -3.13 13.94 6.90
N GLN A 449 -1.97 13.64 7.48
CA GLN A 449 -1.04 14.63 7.96
C GLN A 449 0.07 14.84 6.94
N VAL A 450 0.12 16.03 6.36
CA VAL A 450 1.17 16.48 5.45
C VAL A 450 2.39 16.86 6.30
N GLN A 451 3.51 16.20 6.07
CA GLN A 451 4.74 16.35 6.88
C GLN A 451 5.90 16.82 6.01
N MET A 452 6.69 17.74 6.54
CA MET A 452 7.90 18.24 5.90
C MET A 452 9.08 17.26 6.05
N GLY A 453 9.64 16.81 4.92
CA GLY A 453 10.91 16.10 4.83
C GLY A 453 12.07 17.06 4.54
N ARG A 454 13.21 16.84 5.20
CA ARG A 454 14.43 17.67 5.03
C ARG A 454 15.63 16.79 4.82
N PRO A 455 16.59 17.19 3.96
CA PRO A 455 17.84 16.45 3.80
C PRO A 455 18.66 16.49 5.08
N ALA A 456 19.24 15.35 5.42
CA ALA A 456 20.15 15.21 6.55
C ALA A 456 21.59 14.97 6.08
N VAL A 457 21.75 14.40 4.90
CA VAL A 457 23.04 14.12 4.25
C VAL A 457 22.91 14.38 2.75
N THR A 458 24.03 14.54 2.07
CA THR A 458 24.04 14.68 0.60
C THR A 458 23.99 13.32 -0.09
N PRO A 459 23.37 13.21 -1.28
CA PRO A 459 23.38 11.99 -2.07
C PRO A 459 24.78 11.51 -2.42
N PRO A 460 25.00 10.20 -2.62
CA PRO A 460 26.30 9.66 -3.01
C PRO A 460 26.61 9.90 -4.50
N GLY A 461 27.86 10.20 -4.80
CA GLY A 461 28.31 10.39 -6.18
C GLY A 461 27.54 11.45 -6.95
N GLU A 462 26.93 11.07 -8.06
CA GLU A 462 26.14 11.93 -8.93
C GLU A 462 24.61 11.69 -8.78
N ALA A 463 24.17 10.94 -7.76
CA ALA A 463 22.75 10.71 -7.53
C ALA A 463 21.99 12.04 -7.29
N ARG A 464 20.76 12.13 -7.82
CA ARG A 464 19.95 13.36 -7.81
C ARG A 464 18.60 13.14 -7.15
N GLU A 465 17.96 14.22 -6.71
CA GLU A 465 16.58 14.18 -6.24
C GLU A 465 15.62 13.82 -7.37
N ASP A 466 14.64 12.99 -7.09
CA ASP A 466 13.72 12.41 -8.07
C ASP A 466 12.92 13.48 -8.84
N TRP A 467 12.50 14.57 -8.15
CA TRP A 467 11.78 15.66 -8.79
C TRP A 467 12.63 16.33 -9.88
N ALA A 468 13.93 16.55 -9.64
CA ALA A 468 14.83 17.20 -10.59
C ALA A 468 15.06 16.33 -11.82
N ILE A 469 15.25 15.02 -11.62
CA ILE A 469 15.38 14.04 -12.72
C ILE A 469 14.11 14.06 -13.59
N THR A 470 12.93 14.06 -12.97
CA THR A 470 11.64 14.07 -13.66
C THR A 470 11.44 15.36 -14.45
N VAL A 471 11.81 16.52 -13.90
CA VAL A 471 11.73 17.82 -14.59
C VAL A 471 12.69 17.89 -15.79
N GLU A 472 13.93 17.41 -15.63
CA GLU A 472 14.89 17.37 -16.74
C GLU A 472 14.43 16.42 -17.86
N LEU A 473 13.83 15.28 -17.52
CA LEU A 473 13.25 14.35 -18.49
C LEU A 473 12.06 14.98 -19.21
N ALA A 474 11.18 15.70 -18.48
CA ALA A 474 10.07 16.44 -19.06
C ALA A 474 10.54 17.49 -20.10
N GLY A 475 11.62 18.20 -19.78
CA GLY A 475 12.23 19.14 -20.73
C GLY A 475 12.68 18.49 -22.03
N ARG A 476 13.29 17.30 -21.96
CA ARG A 476 13.72 16.52 -23.12
C ARG A 476 12.55 15.92 -23.92
N LEU A 477 11.42 15.70 -23.25
CA LEU A 477 10.17 15.32 -23.93
C LEU A 477 9.42 16.51 -24.54
N GLY A 478 9.95 17.72 -24.41
CA GLY A 478 9.37 18.94 -24.96
C GLY A 478 8.31 19.60 -24.07
N LEU A 479 8.18 19.17 -22.82
CA LEU A 479 7.29 19.79 -21.85
C LEU A 479 7.95 21.05 -21.27
N GLY A 480 7.24 22.16 -21.30
CA GLY A 480 7.77 23.47 -20.90
C GLY A 480 7.76 23.73 -19.39
N TRP A 481 8.03 22.71 -18.57
CA TRP A 481 8.00 22.85 -17.12
C TRP A 481 9.11 23.73 -16.56
N ARG A 482 8.78 24.51 -15.55
CA ARG A 482 9.72 25.44 -14.92
C ARG A 482 9.55 25.40 -13.40
N TYR A 483 10.21 24.45 -12.76
CA TYR A 483 10.31 24.36 -11.31
C TYR A 483 11.77 24.47 -10.90
N ALA A 484 12.06 25.32 -9.92
CA ALA A 484 13.40 25.50 -9.36
C ALA A 484 13.58 24.70 -8.05
N SER A 485 12.48 24.26 -7.45
CA SER A 485 12.48 23.56 -6.15
C SER A 485 11.21 22.71 -5.96
N PRO A 486 11.18 21.78 -4.99
CA PRO A 486 9.96 21.11 -4.57
C PRO A 486 8.87 22.08 -4.09
N ALA A 487 9.25 23.24 -3.52
CA ALA A 487 8.29 24.26 -3.08
C ALA A 487 7.48 24.83 -4.26
N ASP A 488 8.09 24.99 -5.44
CA ASP A 488 7.39 25.47 -6.64
C ASP A 488 6.36 24.43 -7.10
N VAL A 489 6.72 23.15 -7.03
CA VAL A 489 5.80 22.04 -7.35
C VAL A 489 4.64 22.01 -6.35
N PHE A 490 4.92 22.15 -5.06
CA PHE A 490 3.90 22.21 -4.01
C PHE A 490 2.96 23.41 -4.20
N ALA A 491 3.48 24.55 -4.61
CA ALA A 491 2.68 25.73 -4.92
C ALA A 491 1.70 25.47 -6.09
N GLU A 492 2.12 24.72 -7.14
CA GLU A 492 1.23 24.31 -8.23
C GLU A 492 0.19 23.28 -7.75
N MET A 493 0.58 22.30 -6.94
CA MET A 493 -0.34 21.31 -6.36
C MET A 493 -1.52 22.01 -5.65
N LYS A 494 -1.25 23.02 -4.86
CA LYS A 494 -2.28 23.81 -4.16
C LYS A 494 -3.33 24.45 -5.07
N LEU A 495 -2.99 24.77 -6.32
CA LEU A 495 -3.95 25.33 -7.27
C LEU A 495 -5.00 24.29 -7.71
N THR A 496 -4.70 23.02 -7.57
CA THR A 496 -5.55 21.92 -8.03
C THR A 496 -6.12 21.06 -6.90
N MET A 497 -5.48 21.08 -5.72
CA MET A 497 -5.80 20.21 -4.57
C MET A 497 -6.42 21.02 -3.41
N LYS A 498 -7.73 20.87 -3.21
CA LYS A 498 -8.45 21.51 -2.10
C LYS A 498 -8.01 20.98 -0.73
N SER A 499 -7.54 19.73 -0.67
CA SER A 499 -6.98 19.14 0.55
C SER A 499 -5.79 19.92 1.10
N LEU A 500 -5.08 20.69 0.25
CA LEU A 500 -3.96 21.54 0.63
C LEU A 500 -4.35 23.00 0.92
N ASP A 501 -5.65 23.33 0.96
CA ASP A 501 -6.10 24.65 1.38
C ASP A 501 -5.54 24.99 2.77
N ASN A 502 -5.04 26.22 2.94
CA ASN A 502 -4.40 26.71 4.17
C ASN A 502 -3.12 25.96 4.62
N ILE A 503 -2.60 25.02 3.80
CA ILE A 503 -1.33 24.34 4.03
C ILE A 503 -0.33 24.92 3.02
N THR A 504 0.69 25.65 3.51
CA THR A 504 1.73 26.23 2.66
C THR A 504 3.09 25.60 2.97
N TRP A 505 4.04 25.72 2.05
CA TRP A 505 5.40 25.22 2.27
C TRP A 505 6.04 25.86 3.51
N GLU A 506 5.92 27.19 3.65
CA GLU A 506 6.45 27.96 4.78
C GLU A 506 5.81 27.52 6.11
N ARG A 507 4.51 27.22 6.07
CA ARG A 507 3.81 26.69 7.24
C ARG A 507 4.34 25.31 7.64
N LEU A 508 4.57 24.43 6.66
CA LEU A 508 5.13 23.10 6.94
C LEU A 508 6.59 23.18 7.41
N GLU A 509 7.37 24.17 6.93
CA GLU A 509 8.71 24.42 7.46
C GLU A 509 8.69 24.87 8.92
N ALA A 510 7.71 25.66 9.31
CA ALA A 510 7.56 26.16 10.67
C ALA A 510 6.95 25.13 11.63
N GLU A 511 5.86 24.45 11.23
CA GLU A 511 5.07 23.57 12.06
C GLU A 511 5.47 22.08 11.94
N ASN A 512 6.27 21.71 10.91
CA ASN A 512 6.69 20.37 10.52
C ASN A 512 5.57 19.48 9.98
N ALA A 513 4.32 19.64 10.38
CA ALA A 513 3.19 18.84 9.91
C ALA A 513 1.86 19.55 10.13
N VAL A 514 0.92 19.39 9.19
CA VAL A 514 -0.46 19.87 9.27
C VAL A 514 -1.40 18.78 8.78
N THR A 515 -2.49 18.54 9.51
CA THR A 515 -3.51 17.56 9.12
C THR A 515 -4.55 18.21 8.20
N TYR A 516 -4.85 17.61 7.05
CA TYR A 516 -5.95 18.11 6.21
C TYR A 516 -7.30 17.46 6.58
N PRO A 517 -8.45 18.16 6.34
CA PRO A 517 -8.54 19.55 5.93
C PRO A 517 -8.11 20.51 7.03
N SER A 518 -7.53 21.65 6.66
CA SER A 518 -7.23 22.77 7.54
C SER A 518 -8.14 23.94 7.16
N LEU A 519 -9.01 24.38 8.08
CA LEU A 519 -10.08 25.32 7.77
C LEU A 519 -9.64 26.79 7.78
N SER A 520 -8.45 27.06 8.33
CA SER A 520 -7.83 28.37 8.34
C SER A 520 -6.30 28.24 8.42
N PRO A 521 -5.53 29.30 8.15
CA PRO A 521 -4.06 29.26 8.28
C PRO A 521 -3.52 28.91 9.67
N SER A 522 -4.33 29.08 10.72
CA SER A 522 -3.98 28.75 12.11
C SER A 522 -4.63 27.47 12.65
N ASP A 523 -5.51 26.84 11.84
CA ASP A 523 -6.15 25.58 12.23
C ASP A 523 -5.15 24.42 12.13
N PRO A 524 -4.88 23.66 13.21
CA PRO A 524 -3.96 22.51 13.18
C PRO A 524 -4.44 21.37 12.27
N GLY A 525 -5.65 21.48 11.75
CA GLY A 525 -6.32 20.50 10.93
C GLY A 525 -7.31 19.62 11.68
N GLN A 526 -8.24 19.03 10.94
CA GLN A 526 -9.35 18.28 11.51
C GLN A 526 -8.97 16.83 11.76
N ALA A 527 -8.91 16.44 13.03
CA ALA A 527 -8.64 15.04 13.43
C ALA A 527 -9.79 14.10 13.03
N ILE A 528 -11.01 14.63 12.95
CA ILE A 528 -12.25 13.90 12.61
C ILE A 528 -12.90 14.62 11.43
N VAL A 529 -13.37 13.85 10.45
CA VAL A 529 -14.14 14.38 9.32
C VAL A 529 -15.52 13.74 9.25
N PHE A 530 -16.43 14.37 8.49
CA PHE A 530 -17.78 13.88 8.23
C PHE A 530 -18.76 13.97 9.43
N ALA A 531 -18.52 14.91 10.35
CA ALA A 531 -19.45 15.18 11.44
C ALA A 531 -20.82 15.74 10.96
N ASP A 532 -20.80 16.51 9.86
CA ASP A 532 -21.98 17.22 9.32
C ASP A 532 -22.52 16.60 8.03
N GLY A 533 -21.86 15.57 7.49
CA GLY A 533 -22.22 14.91 6.23
C GLY A 533 -21.00 14.40 5.45
N PHE A 534 -21.25 13.78 4.32
CA PHE A 534 -20.25 13.09 3.51
C PHE A 534 -20.01 13.81 2.16
N PRO A 535 -18.80 13.77 1.60
CA PRO A 535 -18.48 14.42 0.31
C PRO A 535 -19.00 13.62 -0.89
N ARG A 536 -20.28 13.31 -0.88
CA ARG A 536 -21.05 12.66 -1.95
C ARG A 536 -22.16 13.61 -2.41
N ALA A 537 -22.71 13.37 -3.61
CA ALA A 537 -23.69 14.27 -4.23
C ALA A 537 -24.88 14.59 -3.29
N GLU A 538 -25.38 13.59 -2.56
CA GLU A 538 -26.49 13.74 -1.63
C GLU A 538 -26.05 14.12 -0.20
N GLY A 539 -24.77 14.34 0.04
CA GLY A 539 -24.22 14.60 1.39
C GLY A 539 -24.30 13.40 2.35
N ARG A 540 -24.62 12.21 1.86
CA ARG A 540 -24.89 11.00 2.66
C ARG A 540 -23.96 9.86 2.29
N ALA A 541 -23.58 9.04 3.27
CA ALA A 541 -22.89 7.78 3.04
C ALA A 541 -23.84 6.73 2.47
N ARG A 542 -23.29 5.73 1.77
CA ARG A 542 -24.09 4.69 1.13
C ARG A 542 -23.76 3.31 1.71
N PHE A 543 -24.77 2.52 2.01
CA PHE A 543 -24.61 1.09 2.21
C PHE A 543 -24.47 0.36 0.87
N ALA A 544 -23.53 -0.56 0.78
CA ALA A 544 -23.28 -1.40 -0.39
C ALA A 544 -23.19 -2.87 0.07
N PRO A 545 -24.30 -3.61 -0.01
CA PRO A 545 -24.37 -5.01 0.42
C PRO A 545 -23.28 -5.87 -0.25
N ALA A 546 -22.59 -6.69 0.54
CA ALA A 546 -21.50 -7.53 0.09
C ALA A 546 -21.85 -9.03 0.24
N SER A 547 -21.82 -9.75 -0.88
CA SER A 547 -22.10 -11.19 -0.89
C SER A 547 -20.84 -12.02 -0.65
N VAL A 548 -21.01 -13.20 -0.06
CA VAL A 548 -19.92 -14.15 0.10
C VAL A 548 -19.55 -14.73 -1.26
N ILE A 549 -18.30 -14.56 -1.65
CA ILE A 549 -17.68 -15.21 -2.82
C ILE A 549 -16.54 -16.11 -2.33
N SER A 550 -16.43 -17.28 -2.94
CA SER A 550 -15.29 -18.18 -2.68
C SER A 550 -13.99 -17.54 -3.21
N PRO A 551 -12.84 -17.82 -2.57
CA PRO A 551 -11.55 -17.53 -3.17
C PRO A 551 -11.44 -18.11 -4.58
N ASP A 552 -10.67 -17.45 -5.45
CA ASP A 552 -10.46 -17.89 -6.84
C ASP A 552 -9.86 -19.32 -6.91
N GLU A 553 -8.96 -19.62 -5.99
CA GLU A 553 -8.27 -20.90 -5.90
C GLU A 553 -8.43 -21.51 -4.52
N THR A 554 -9.12 -22.63 -4.42
CA THR A 554 -9.32 -23.36 -3.15
C THR A 554 -8.37 -24.55 -3.02
N PRO A 555 -8.00 -24.96 -1.80
CA PRO A 555 -7.25 -26.20 -1.57
C PRO A 555 -7.92 -27.43 -2.18
N ASP A 556 -7.10 -28.34 -2.69
CA ASP A 556 -7.51 -29.62 -3.27
C ASP A 556 -6.53 -30.76 -2.88
N ALA A 557 -6.66 -31.92 -3.50
CA ALA A 557 -5.81 -33.08 -3.20
C ALA A 557 -4.33 -32.85 -3.55
N ASP A 558 -4.04 -32.03 -4.57
CA ASP A 558 -2.67 -31.76 -5.02
C ASP A 558 -2.03 -30.59 -4.21
N TYR A 559 -2.85 -29.64 -3.78
CA TYR A 559 -2.44 -28.44 -3.03
C TYR A 559 -3.33 -28.28 -1.79
N PRO A 560 -3.12 -29.10 -0.74
CA PRO A 560 -4.09 -29.26 0.35
C PRO A 560 -4.09 -28.16 1.41
N MET A 561 -3.18 -27.20 1.34
CA MET A 561 -3.04 -26.13 2.33
C MET A 561 -3.24 -24.75 1.71
N VAL A 562 -3.39 -23.74 2.55
CA VAL A 562 -3.45 -22.33 2.15
C VAL A 562 -2.12 -21.65 2.43
N VAL A 563 -1.54 -20.96 1.43
CA VAL A 563 -0.46 -20.00 1.66
C VAL A 563 -1.04 -18.61 1.85
N THR A 564 -0.60 -17.95 2.90
CA THR A 564 -0.83 -16.52 3.12
C THR A 564 0.49 -15.78 3.30
N THR A 565 0.57 -14.57 2.77
CA THR A 565 1.80 -13.78 2.81
C THR A 565 1.70 -12.62 3.80
N GLY A 566 2.84 -12.09 4.23
CA GLY A 566 2.85 -10.93 5.10
C GLY A 566 4.23 -10.37 5.34
N ARG A 567 4.31 -9.44 6.29
CA ARG A 567 5.56 -8.86 6.78
C ARG A 567 6.03 -9.55 8.05
N GLN A 568 7.31 -9.44 8.30
CA GLN A 568 7.90 -9.67 9.61
C GLN A 568 8.46 -8.36 10.19
N LEU A 569 8.82 -8.38 11.47
CA LEU A 569 9.13 -7.15 12.20
C LEU A 569 10.37 -6.42 11.65
N GLU A 570 11.38 -7.15 11.25
CA GLU A 570 12.71 -6.64 10.89
C GLU A 570 12.76 -6.12 9.45
N HIS A 571 12.01 -6.76 8.54
CA HIS A 571 12.06 -6.43 7.12
C HIS A 571 10.86 -5.63 6.62
N TRP A 572 11.12 -4.85 5.58
CA TRP A 572 10.14 -3.96 4.96
C TRP A 572 9.90 -4.35 3.50
N HIS A 573 8.65 -4.73 3.18
CA HIS A 573 8.21 -5.10 1.81
C HIS A 573 9.17 -6.08 1.14
N THR A 574 9.69 -5.75 -0.06
CA THR A 574 10.62 -6.58 -0.84
C THR A 574 12.03 -6.69 -0.25
N GLY A 575 12.28 -6.07 0.91
CA GLY A 575 13.59 -6.12 1.57
C GLY A 575 14.66 -5.21 0.96
N SER A 576 14.40 -4.51 -0.15
CA SER A 576 15.41 -3.73 -0.89
C SER A 576 16.24 -2.78 -0.01
N MET A 577 15.64 -2.19 1.03
CA MET A 577 16.34 -1.35 2.01
C MET A 577 16.76 -2.14 3.24
N THR A 578 15.87 -2.89 3.86
CA THR A 578 16.11 -3.50 5.17
C THR A 578 17.06 -4.70 5.13
N ARG A 579 17.14 -5.43 3.99
CA ARG A 579 18.18 -6.44 3.74
C ARG A 579 19.57 -5.84 3.49
N ARG A 580 19.63 -4.51 3.31
CA ARG A 580 20.88 -3.72 3.22
C ARG A 580 21.13 -2.87 4.47
N ALA A 581 20.33 -3.07 5.51
CA ALA A 581 20.52 -2.45 6.83
C ALA A 581 21.17 -3.48 7.77
N THR A 582 22.40 -3.20 8.20
CA THR A 582 23.30 -4.15 8.89
C THR A 582 22.64 -4.84 10.07
N VAL A 583 21.97 -4.10 10.95
CA VAL A 583 21.37 -4.66 12.16
C VAL A 583 20.12 -5.48 11.82
N LEU A 584 19.28 -5.00 10.92
CA LEU A 584 18.03 -5.68 10.59
C LEU A 584 18.29 -6.99 9.86
N ASP A 585 19.22 -7.00 8.91
CA ASP A 585 19.61 -8.21 8.19
C ASP A 585 20.30 -9.23 9.10
N ALA A 586 21.11 -8.77 10.06
CA ALA A 586 21.75 -9.66 11.04
C ALA A 586 20.74 -10.34 12.00
N ILE A 587 19.58 -9.71 12.26
CA ILE A 587 18.53 -10.31 13.12
C ILE A 587 17.77 -11.39 12.36
N GLU A 588 17.41 -11.15 11.09
CA GLU A 588 16.61 -12.04 10.25
C GLU A 588 17.26 -12.22 8.86
N PRO A 589 18.41 -12.92 8.79
CA PRO A 589 19.19 -13.02 7.56
C PRO A 589 18.64 -14.00 6.54
N GLU A 590 17.83 -14.97 6.95
CA GLU A 590 17.44 -16.13 6.14
C GLU A 590 15.93 -16.16 5.86
N ALA A 591 15.59 -16.59 4.65
CA ALA A 591 14.21 -16.78 4.24
C ALA A 591 13.54 -17.88 5.07
N ASN A 592 12.42 -17.56 5.71
CA ASN A 592 11.71 -18.48 6.57
C ASN A 592 10.18 -18.40 6.37
N CYS A 593 9.49 -19.49 6.67
CA CYS A 593 8.03 -19.54 6.74
C CYS A 593 7.57 -20.06 8.11
N SER A 594 6.34 -19.76 8.49
CA SER A 594 5.74 -20.26 9.73
C SER A 594 4.71 -21.35 9.43
N LEU A 595 4.84 -22.47 10.14
CA LEU A 595 3.95 -23.64 10.07
C LEU A 595 3.55 -24.09 11.48
N HIS A 596 2.36 -24.68 11.62
CA HIS A 596 1.96 -25.26 12.88
C HIS A 596 2.92 -26.41 13.29
N PRO A 597 3.29 -26.55 14.58
CA PRO A 597 4.20 -27.64 15.03
C PRO A 597 3.73 -29.02 14.64
N ASP A 598 2.43 -29.30 14.69
CA ASP A 598 1.88 -30.60 14.30
C ASP A 598 2.03 -30.84 12.79
N THR A 599 1.84 -29.80 11.96
CA THR A 599 2.06 -29.89 10.51
C THR A 599 3.52 -30.23 10.22
N LEU A 600 4.48 -29.56 10.89
CA LEU A 600 5.90 -29.90 10.76
C LEU A 600 6.19 -31.37 11.16
N LYS A 601 5.55 -31.86 12.23
CA LYS A 601 5.68 -33.24 12.65
C LYS A 601 5.13 -34.21 11.60
N ASP A 602 3.96 -33.93 11.05
CA ASP A 602 3.34 -34.75 10.00
C ASP A 602 4.19 -34.80 8.73
N LEU A 603 4.90 -33.68 8.40
CA LEU A 603 5.86 -33.58 7.30
C LEU A 603 7.22 -34.24 7.61
N GLY A 604 7.48 -34.66 8.86
CA GLY A 604 8.79 -35.16 9.27
C GLY A 604 9.90 -34.10 9.30
N VAL A 605 9.56 -32.83 9.41
CA VAL A 605 10.50 -31.72 9.41
C VAL A 605 10.66 -31.14 10.81
N ALA A 606 11.89 -31.04 11.28
CA ALA A 606 12.19 -30.37 12.54
C ALA A 606 12.10 -28.81 12.35
N PRO A 607 11.76 -28.05 13.41
CA PRO A 607 11.90 -26.59 13.37
C PRO A 607 13.30 -26.17 12.96
N GLY A 608 13.44 -25.29 11.98
CA GLY A 608 14.71 -24.91 11.34
C GLY A 608 15.12 -25.81 10.17
N GLY A 609 14.37 -26.87 9.88
CA GLY A 609 14.54 -27.65 8.65
C GLY A 609 13.98 -26.97 7.42
N MET A 610 14.41 -27.40 6.24
CA MET A 610 13.97 -26.85 4.96
C MET A 610 12.65 -27.47 4.51
N VAL A 611 11.78 -26.62 3.97
CA VAL A 611 10.53 -27.05 3.31
C VAL A 611 10.45 -26.46 1.91
N ARG A 612 9.87 -27.22 1.01
CA ARG A 612 9.48 -26.78 -0.32
C ARG A 612 8.01 -26.41 -0.32
N LEU A 613 7.73 -25.17 -0.68
CA LEU A 613 6.39 -24.64 -0.90
C LEU A 613 6.14 -24.56 -2.41
N GLU A 614 5.04 -25.15 -2.87
CA GLU A 614 4.72 -25.22 -4.30
C GLU A 614 3.25 -24.89 -4.53
N THR A 615 3.00 -23.98 -5.46
CA THR A 615 1.67 -23.64 -6.00
C THR A 615 1.62 -23.94 -7.48
N ARG A 616 0.50 -23.70 -8.15
CA ARG A 616 0.36 -23.86 -9.60
C ARG A 616 1.28 -22.95 -10.42
N ARG A 617 1.85 -21.91 -9.82
CA ARG A 617 2.71 -20.89 -10.47
C ARG A 617 4.19 -21.16 -10.32
N GLY A 618 4.59 -21.82 -9.26
CA GLY A 618 5.99 -22.11 -9.00
C GLY A 618 6.26 -22.64 -7.61
N ALA A 619 7.53 -22.73 -7.25
CA ALA A 619 7.97 -23.25 -5.98
C ALA A 619 9.16 -22.48 -5.42
N ILE A 620 9.22 -22.41 -4.07
CA ILE A 620 10.34 -21.86 -3.32
C ILE A 620 10.74 -22.82 -2.19
N ILE A 621 11.97 -22.69 -1.72
CA ILE A 621 12.49 -23.44 -0.58
C ILE A 621 12.91 -22.44 0.49
N MET A 622 12.50 -22.72 1.76
CA MET A 622 12.84 -21.84 2.88
C MET A 622 12.85 -22.59 4.20
N LEU A 623 13.41 -21.96 5.23
CA LEU A 623 13.44 -22.50 6.58
C LEU A 623 12.03 -22.53 7.20
N ALA A 624 11.68 -23.62 7.86
CA ALA A 624 10.41 -23.77 8.55
C ALA A 624 10.53 -23.39 10.03
N ARG A 625 9.71 -22.44 10.47
CA ARG A 625 9.53 -22.07 11.88
C ARG A 625 8.26 -22.70 12.44
N ALA A 626 8.37 -23.26 13.63
CA ALA A 626 7.21 -23.76 14.37
C ALA A 626 6.47 -22.57 15.01
N ASP A 627 5.21 -22.35 14.61
CA ASP A 627 4.37 -21.29 15.16
C ASP A 627 2.94 -21.80 15.42
N ARG A 628 2.55 -21.89 16.69
CA ARG A 628 1.19 -22.31 17.10
C ARG A 628 0.10 -21.29 16.75
N ALA A 629 0.49 -20.09 16.34
CA ALA A 629 -0.43 -19.05 15.90
C ALA A 629 -0.94 -19.28 14.46
N VAL A 630 -0.26 -20.12 13.67
CA VAL A 630 -0.65 -20.52 12.32
C VAL A 630 -1.55 -21.76 12.39
N ALA A 631 -2.63 -21.81 11.61
CA ALA A 631 -3.51 -22.97 11.53
C ALA A 631 -2.78 -24.18 10.89
N ARG A 632 -3.26 -25.42 11.15
CA ARG A 632 -2.60 -26.65 10.65
C ARG A 632 -2.61 -26.79 9.13
N ASP A 633 -3.62 -26.21 8.49
CA ASP A 633 -3.85 -26.23 7.04
C ASP A 633 -3.35 -24.95 6.34
N MET A 634 -2.50 -24.17 7.02
CA MET A 634 -1.98 -22.91 6.52
C MET A 634 -0.47 -22.80 6.66
N VAL A 635 0.18 -22.09 5.73
CA VAL A 635 1.57 -21.64 5.85
C VAL A 635 1.61 -20.11 5.69
N PHE A 636 2.38 -19.44 6.55
CA PHE A 636 2.65 -18.00 6.46
C PHE A 636 4.04 -17.75 5.90
N VAL A 637 4.12 -16.90 4.87
CA VAL A 637 5.36 -16.60 4.13
C VAL A 637 5.65 -15.11 4.13
N PRO A 638 6.77 -14.63 4.72
CA PRO A 638 7.25 -13.26 4.54
C PRO A 638 7.76 -13.02 3.12
N PHE A 639 7.52 -11.82 2.59
CA PHE A 639 7.86 -11.49 1.20
C PHE A 639 9.13 -10.63 1.04
N ALA A 640 10.05 -10.63 2.02
CA ALA A 640 11.25 -9.78 2.02
C ALA A 640 12.50 -10.43 1.39
N TYR A 641 12.42 -11.66 0.94
CA TYR A 641 13.58 -12.46 0.54
C TYR A 641 13.59 -12.75 -0.95
N VAL A 642 14.60 -12.22 -1.65
CA VAL A 642 14.74 -12.42 -3.11
C VAL A 642 15.09 -13.87 -3.44
N GLU A 643 15.87 -14.52 -2.59
CA GLU A 643 16.30 -15.91 -2.71
C GLU A 643 15.14 -16.93 -2.57
N ALA A 644 14.02 -16.49 -1.99
CA ALA A 644 12.78 -17.25 -1.87
C ALA A 644 11.58 -16.30 -2.01
N ALA A 645 11.45 -15.70 -3.18
CA ALA A 645 10.45 -14.68 -3.45
C ALA A 645 9.03 -15.22 -3.29
N ALA A 646 8.32 -14.75 -2.26
CA ALA A 646 6.98 -15.23 -1.91
C ALA A 646 5.97 -15.10 -3.07
N ASN A 647 6.15 -14.08 -3.94
CA ASN A 647 5.24 -13.85 -5.06
C ASN A 647 5.42 -14.81 -6.24
N VAL A 648 6.38 -15.73 -6.20
CA VAL A 648 6.40 -16.94 -7.04
C VAL A 648 5.17 -17.83 -6.75
N LEU A 649 4.61 -17.72 -5.53
CA LEU A 649 3.50 -18.55 -5.08
C LEU A 649 2.13 -17.89 -5.22
N THR A 650 2.06 -16.55 -5.33
CA THR A 650 0.82 -15.79 -5.17
C THR A 650 -0.06 -15.80 -6.42
N ASN A 651 -1.37 -15.73 -6.21
CA ASN A 651 -2.38 -15.74 -7.25
C ASN A 651 -2.56 -14.33 -7.86
N PRO A 652 -2.50 -14.15 -9.20
CA PRO A 652 -2.72 -12.86 -9.86
C PRO A 652 -4.19 -12.46 -10.02
N ALA A 653 -5.17 -13.29 -9.64
CA ALA A 653 -6.59 -12.96 -9.72
C ALA A 653 -6.90 -11.63 -9.03
N LEU A 654 -7.72 -10.79 -9.66
CA LEU A 654 -7.95 -9.42 -9.24
C LEU A 654 -9.33 -9.22 -8.60
N ASP A 655 -9.38 -8.38 -7.57
CA ASP A 655 -10.62 -7.76 -7.10
C ASP A 655 -11.30 -7.01 -8.26
N PRO A 656 -12.61 -7.22 -8.51
CA PRO A 656 -13.27 -6.64 -9.68
C PRO A 656 -13.39 -5.12 -9.64
N TYR A 657 -13.31 -4.52 -8.47
CA TYR A 657 -13.46 -3.07 -8.26
C TYR A 657 -12.12 -2.37 -8.08
N GLY A 658 -11.38 -2.77 -7.05
CA GLY A 658 -10.08 -2.18 -6.70
C GLY A 658 -8.93 -2.67 -7.56
N LYS A 659 -9.11 -3.77 -8.31
CA LYS A 659 -8.07 -4.39 -9.14
C LYS A 659 -6.81 -4.79 -8.34
N ILE A 660 -6.99 -5.13 -7.06
CA ILE A 660 -5.92 -5.62 -6.20
C ILE A 660 -5.77 -7.13 -6.37
N PRO A 661 -4.53 -7.68 -6.39
CA PRO A 661 -4.32 -9.12 -6.51
C PRO A 661 -4.62 -9.91 -5.23
N GLU A 662 -4.88 -11.22 -5.39
CA GLU A 662 -5.11 -12.20 -4.32
C GLU A 662 -3.80 -12.64 -3.64
N PHE A 663 -3.14 -11.75 -2.90
CA PHE A 663 -1.87 -12.05 -2.24
C PHE A 663 -2.03 -12.89 -0.95
N LYS A 664 -3.24 -12.98 -0.40
CA LYS A 664 -3.46 -13.59 0.92
C LYS A 664 -4.02 -14.99 0.86
N PHE A 665 -4.33 -15.47 -0.33
CA PHE A 665 -4.90 -16.79 -0.50
C PHE A 665 -4.44 -17.45 -1.80
N ALA A 666 -3.78 -18.59 -1.69
CA ALA A 666 -3.54 -19.51 -2.79
C ALA A 666 -3.41 -20.94 -2.23
N ALA A 667 -3.80 -21.94 -3.02
CA ALA A 667 -3.62 -23.33 -2.64
C ALA A 667 -2.14 -23.72 -2.78
N VAL A 668 -1.60 -24.42 -1.79
CA VAL A 668 -0.17 -24.76 -1.70
C VAL A 668 0.05 -26.19 -1.23
N ARG A 669 1.05 -26.84 -1.80
CA ARG A 669 1.63 -28.10 -1.30
C ARG A 669 2.91 -27.77 -0.54
N VAL A 670 3.04 -28.35 0.66
CA VAL A 670 4.24 -28.24 1.50
C VAL A 670 4.87 -29.61 1.63
N THR A 671 6.15 -29.73 1.36
CA THR A 671 6.92 -30.98 1.50
C THR A 671 8.26 -30.71 2.19
N ALA A 672 8.88 -31.75 2.78
CA ALA A 672 10.28 -31.67 3.17
C ALA A 672 11.15 -31.40 1.94
N ALA A 673 12.20 -30.55 2.07
CA ALA A 673 13.11 -30.19 0.98
C ALA A 673 14.49 -30.81 1.17
#